data_b7fd2617199519fe46053300d964a0a7
#
_entry.id   b7fd2617199519fe46053300d964a0a7
#
_cell.length_a   1.000
_cell.length_b   1.000
_cell.length_c   1.000
_cell.angle_alpha   90.00
_cell.angle_beta   90.00
_cell.angle_gamma   90.00
#
_symmetry.space_group_name_H-M   'P 1'
#
loop_
_entity.id
_entity.type
_entity.pdbx_description
1 polymer ?
#
loop_
_entity_poly.entity_id
_entity_poly.type
_entity_poly.pdbx_seq_one_letter_code
_entity_poly.pdbx_strand_id
1 'polypeptide(L)'
;MLITQSWVQSLLPDFAGVTPAELDAMYVQVGFETEGYESIPETTGPLVLGRVVAIKELTEFKKPIRYCQVLVGPDQVQNIICGAQNFSVGDIVVVALPGTVLPGGFEISARQTYGHMSEGMICSAAELGLTTRSSGILTLDSGEPGTDAREVLGLDDTVFDVNITPDRGYALSARGLSRELASGFGLSAAYQDPALAEFPQVPRPTSKLIGVELRPETKAKRFGLRRVSGIDPKATTPWWLQRELLLSGQQPVNLATDVTNYVMLALGQPMHAFDAEKISGDLVVRLARQGEQLETLDHVVRKLDPEDVVICDDAGIQSLAAVMGGVSSEISADTTEVYFEAATWDPIVTARSSRRHKLSSEASRRFERGVDPALVEVALDMACALLQDIAGGTISTGRTVVGEVPVMPTIRMAVSRPGQIAGVDYAPETVVGRLREVGCTVTEHDGMLDVVPPTWRPDLTEDADLVEEVLRLEGLADIPAIVPTVSAGKGLTPAQKRRRAIGHALAYGGYVEILPTPFIRQDTFDTWGLAAEDERRNAVAVRNPLDADYAIVGTTLLPSMLEAVARNVARGMTNLSLFGQQQVSVVQGAGMSPMLSVAQRPSDAEIAGLLATLPYQPLHVATVGTGLIEFSGPWGEGREYSYADAIESAKLVARATGVSLTVENAEYLPWHPGRCAALLVDGVVVGHAGELHPQVVERLGLPKRTCAMELNVSALPLTQVLPAPVLSAFPAVKQDLALVVPEDVPAETVRQTIIAGGGDLLETVELFDVYRSAGLGADVKSLAFALVFRAPDRTLTDEECSVGRLAAAELAAERFGAHMRA
;
A
#
# COMPACT_ATOMS: atom_id res chain seq x y z
N MET A 1 9.77 -4.64 14.47
CA MET A 1 10.32 -5.69 15.38
C MET A 1 10.44 -5.11 16.76
N LEU A 2 9.84 -5.78 17.76
CA LEU A 2 9.99 -5.34 19.13
C LEU A 2 11.31 -5.86 19.72
N ILE A 3 12.06 -4.99 20.37
CA ILE A 3 13.32 -5.32 21.05
C ILE A 3 13.45 -4.45 22.30
N THR A 4 13.98 -5.05 23.37
CA THR A 4 14.21 -4.35 24.64
C THR A 4 15.57 -3.68 24.67
N GLN A 5 15.69 -2.57 25.42
CA GLN A 5 16.97 -1.93 25.68
C GLN A 5 17.93 -2.87 26.40
N SER A 6 17.42 -3.63 27.36
CA SER A 6 18.22 -4.60 28.12
C SER A 6 18.80 -5.71 27.23
N TRP A 7 18.05 -6.18 26.22
CA TRP A 7 18.57 -7.17 25.28
C TRP A 7 19.70 -6.61 24.42
N VAL A 8 19.52 -5.39 23.87
CA VAL A 8 20.60 -4.70 23.15
C VAL A 8 21.83 -4.56 24.03
N GLN A 9 21.65 -4.13 25.28
CA GLN A 9 22.73 -3.93 26.26
C GLN A 9 23.47 -5.22 26.58
N SER A 10 22.78 -6.36 26.60
CA SER A 10 23.42 -7.68 26.83
C SER A 10 24.41 -8.06 25.72
N LEU A 11 24.22 -7.55 24.50
CA LEU A 11 25.09 -7.76 23.34
C LEU A 11 26.11 -6.64 23.15
N LEU A 12 25.95 -5.52 23.86
CA LEU A 12 26.79 -4.34 23.84
C LEU A 12 27.11 -3.91 25.28
N PRO A 13 28.03 -4.58 26.01
CA PRO A 13 28.30 -4.29 27.43
C PRO A 13 28.73 -2.85 27.71
N ASP A 14 29.40 -2.20 26.76
CA ASP A 14 29.88 -0.81 26.90
C ASP A 14 28.76 0.23 26.63
N PHE A 15 27.52 -0.22 26.50
CA PHE A 15 26.31 0.58 26.17
C PHE A 15 25.69 1.25 27.41
N ALA A 16 26.31 1.10 28.58
CA ALA A 16 25.75 1.63 29.84
C ALA A 16 25.60 3.15 29.80
N GLY A 17 24.42 3.64 30.11
CA GLY A 17 24.10 5.08 30.19
C GLY A 17 23.49 5.71 28.94
N VAL A 18 23.28 4.96 27.85
CA VAL A 18 22.53 5.44 26.69
C VAL A 18 21.04 5.51 27.04
N THR A 19 20.45 6.67 26.82
CA THR A 19 19.03 6.89 27.06
C THR A 19 18.17 6.28 25.95
N PRO A 20 16.87 5.96 26.23
CA PRO A 20 15.95 5.49 25.18
C PRO A 20 15.84 6.45 23.98
N ALA A 21 15.89 7.76 24.22
CA ALA A 21 15.82 8.75 23.14
C ALA A 21 17.06 8.75 22.25
N GLU A 22 18.25 8.55 22.83
CA GLU A 22 19.49 8.44 22.06
C GLU A 22 19.53 7.14 21.26
N LEU A 23 18.97 6.07 21.82
CA LEU A 23 18.88 4.78 21.13
C LEU A 23 17.91 4.84 19.94
N ASP A 24 16.75 5.45 20.12
CA ASP A 24 15.77 5.67 19.07
C ASP A 24 16.34 6.52 17.92
N ALA A 25 17.02 7.63 18.27
CA ALA A 25 17.71 8.49 17.32
C ALA A 25 18.79 7.73 16.53
N MET A 26 19.52 6.82 17.21
CA MET A 26 20.55 6.03 16.56
C MET A 26 19.96 5.00 15.59
N TYR A 27 18.84 4.36 15.92
CA TYR A 27 18.13 3.50 14.94
C TYR A 27 17.82 4.25 13.64
N VAL A 28 17.30 5.47 13.76
CA VAL A 28 17.02 6.33 12.60
C VAL A 28 18.30 6.69 11.85
N GLN A 29 19.37 7.04 12.57
CA GLN A 29 20.64 7.42 11.97
C GLN A 29 21.27 6.28 11.15
N VAL A 30 21.22 5.03 11.64
CA VAL A 30 21.74 3.87 10.90
C VAL A 30 20.76 3.33 9.85
N GLY A 31 19.64 4.04 9.61
CA GLY A 31 18.73 3.81 8.50
C GLY A 31 17.54 2.90 8.80
N PHE A 32 17.11 2.77 10.05
CA PHE A 32 15.85 2.14 10.42
C PHE A 32 14.79 3.19 10.72
N GLU A 33 13.56 2.88 10.36
CA GLU A 33 12.39 3.61 10.81
C GLU A 33 11.94 3.05 12.17
N THR A 34 11.59 3.91 13.11
CA THR A 34 11.01 3.49 14.38
C THR A 34 9.57 3.97 14.48
N GLU A 35 8.69 3.11 14.99
CA GLU A 35 7.33 3.49 15.36
C GLU A 35 7.29 4.15 16.75
N GLY A 36 8.45 4.19 17.42
CA GLY A 36 8.67 4.76 18.74
C GLY A 36 9.15 3.74 19.77
N TYR A 37 9.18 4.18 21.01
CA TYR A 37 9.53 3.33 22.15
C TYR A 37 8.61 3.58 23.33
N GLU A 38 8.39 2.52 24.10
CA GLU A 38 7.57 2.58 25.32
C GLU A 38 8.30 1.91 26.46
N SER A 39 8.46 2.63 27.57
CA SER A 39 8.92 2.01 28.82
C SER A 39 7.80 1.14 29.40
N ILE A 40 8.18 0.03 30.04
CA ILE A 40 7.21 -0.83 30.73
C ILE A 40 6.48 0.07 31.75
N PRO A 41 5.13 0.06 31.77
CA PRO A 41 4.35 0.94 32.60
C PRO A 41 4.68 0.75 34.10
N GLU A 42 4.87 1.86 34.83
CA GLU A 42 5.26 1.83 36.22
C GLU A 42 4.21 1.16 37.10
N THR A 43 4.65 0.27 37.97
CA THR A 43 3.87 -0.29 39.08
C THR A 43 4.44 0.23 40.38
N THR A 44 3.65 0.95 41.19
CA THR A 44 4.08 1.51 42.45
C THR A 44 3.46 0.77 43.62
N GLY A 45 4.01 0.95 44.85
CA GLY A 45 3.55 0.27 46.03
C GLY A 45 4.10 -1.15 46.23
N PRO A 46 3.56 -1.94 47.14
CA PRO A 46 4.14 -3.23 47.53
C PRO A 46 3.77 -4.37 46.55
N LEU A 47 4.60 -4.57 45.52
CA LEU A 47 4.55 -5.70 44.58
C LEU A 47 5.61 -6.72 44.96
N VAL A 48 5.20 -7.91 45.38
CA VAL A 48 6.10 -8.91 45.97
C VAL A 48 5.94 -10.30 45.33
N LEU A 49 6.95 -11.13 45.46
CA LEU A 49 6.84 -12.56 45.21
C LEU A 49 6.07 -13.23 46.35
N GLY A 50 5.19 -14.18 46.03
CA GLY A 50 4.47 -14.98 47.00
C GLY A 50 4.49 -16.45 46.65
N ARG A 51 4.44 -17.32 47.66
CA ARG A 51 4.31 -18.75 47.45
C ARG A 51 2.89 -19.18 47.78
N VAL A 52 2.26 -19.88 46.88
CA VAL A 52 0.91 -20.45 47.12
C VAL A 52 1.02 -21.60 48.11
N VAL A 53 0.45 -21.45 49.31
CA VAL A 53 0.52 -22.46 50.35
C VAL A 53 -0.73 -23.28 50.47
N ALA A 54 -1.89 -22.77 50.07
CA ALA A 54 -3.15 -23.50 49.99
C ALA A 54 -4.09 -22.93 48.94
N ILE A 55 -4.89 -23.80 48.34
CA ILE A 55 -5.96 -23.43 47.38
C ILE A 55 -7.24 -24.13 47.80
N LYS A 56 -8.33 -23.38 47.92
CA LYS A 56 -9.69 -23.87 48.08
C LYS A 56 -10.52 -23.48 46.86
N GLU A 57 -11.01 -24.49 46.10
CA GLU A 57 -11.92 -24.24 44.98
C GLU A 57 -13.31 -23.83 45.52
N LEU A 58 -13.85 -22.72 45.02
CA LEU A 58 -15.19 -22.24 45.31
C LEU A 58 -16.13 -22.70 44.18
N THR A 59 -16.74 -23.88 44.39
CA THR A 59 -17.52 -24.57 43.35
C THR A 59 -18.98 -24.09 43.24
N GLU A 60 -19.42 -23.24 44.17
CA GLU A 60 -20.76 -22.65 44.20
C GLU A 60 -21.00 -21.56 43.14
N PHE A 61 -19.97 -21.10 42.44
CA PHE A 61 -20.07 -20.06 41.44
C PHE A 61 -20.02 -20.60 40.00
N LYS A 62 -20.67 -19.91 39.06
CA LYS A 62 -20.72 -20.31 37.65
C LYS A 62 -19.34 -20.37 36.98
N LYS A 63 -18.40 -19.56 37.45
CA LYS A 63 -17.01 -19.58 36.99
C LYS A 63 -16.15 -20.24 38.05
N PRO A 64 -15.11 -20.98 37.68
CA PRO A 64 -14.17 -21.54 38.66
C PRO A 64 -13.46 -20.35 39.36
N ILE A 65 -13.54 -20.32 40.67
CA ILE A 65 -12.91 -19.31 41.52
C ILE A 65 -12.12 -20.04 42.58
N ARG A 66 -10.92 -19.54 42.85
CA ARG A 66 -10.02 -20.05 43.88
C ARG A 66 -9.87 -19.05 45.02
N TYR A 67 -9.96 -19.56 46.24
CA TYR A 67 -9.58 -18.87 47.47
C TYR A 67 -8.22 -19.41 47.87
N CYS A 68 -7.19 -18.57 47.74
CA CYS A 68 -5.80 -18.95 47.89
C CYS A 68 -5.21 -18.35 49.14
N GLN A 69 -4.38 -19.11 49.82
CA GLN A 69 -3.46 -18.62 50.83
C GLN A 69 -2.09 -18.47 50.20
N VAL A 70 -1.51 -17.27 50.26
CA VAL A 70 -0.22 -16.96 49.64
C VAL A 70 0.71 -16.39 50.69
N LEU A 71 1.87 -17.05 50.87
CA LEU A 71 2.95 -16.56 51.75
C LEU A 71 3.66 -15.43 51.01
N VAL A 72 3.61 -14.22 51.55
CA VAL A 72 4.14 -12.98 50.92
C VAL A 72 5.28 -12.34 51.70
N GLY A 73 5.82 -13.05 52.67
CA GLY A 73 6.95 -12.61 53.49
C GLY A 73 7.15 -13.58 54.68
N PRO A 74 8.20 -13.41 55.50
CA PRO A 74 8.40 -14.22 56.69
C PRO A 74 7.12 -14.20 57.55
N ASP A 75 6.49 -15.33 57.70
CA ASP A 75 5.27 -15.54 58.53
C ASP A 75 4.06 -14.69 58.11
N GLN A 76 4.04 -14.13 56.90
CA GLN A 76 2.92 -13.31 56.38
C GLN A 76 2.17 -14.08 55.30
N VAL A 77 0.95 -14.50 55.61
CA VAL A 77 0.05 -15.17 54.66
C VAL A 77 -1.11 -14.26 54.33
N GLN A 78 -1.35 -14.03 53.05
CA GLN A 78 -2.48 -13.28 52.53
C GLN A 78 -3.53 -14.22 51.95
N ASN A 79 -4.81 -13.89 52.18
CA ASN A 79 -5.89 -14.57 51.53
C ASN A 79 -6.31 -13.84 50.27
N ILE A 80 -6.29 -14.49 49.14
CA ILE A 80 -6.51 -13.87 47.85
C ILE A 80 -7.51 -14.66 47.00
N ILE A 81 -8.47 -13.98 46.41
CA ILE A 81 -9.40 -14.57 45.43
C ILE A 81 -8.76 -14.48 44.04
N CYS A 82 -8.68 -15.60 43.35
CA CYS A 82 -8.16 -15.68 41.99
C CYS A 82 -9.09 -16.44 41.07
N GLY A 83 -9.29 -15.96 39.85
CA GLY A 83 -10.06 -16.63 38.79
C GLY A 83 -9.22 -17.51 37.86
N ALA A 84 -7.90 -17.42 37.96
CA ALA A 84 -7.01 -18.21 37.11
C ALA A 84 -6.89 -19.66 37.60
N GLN A 85 -6.61 -20.56 36.67
CA GLN A 85 -6.52 -22.00 36.95
C GLN A 85 -5.13 -22.59 36.64
N ASN A 86 -4.20 -21.77 36.19
CA ASN A 86 -2.87 -22.17 35.68
C ASN A 86 -1.78 -22.22 36.77
N PHE A 87 -2.16 -22.38 38.04
CA PHE A 87 -1.18 -22.47 39.13
C PHE A 87 -1.62 -23.49 40.20
N SER A 88 -0.68 -23.94 41.00
CA SER A 88 -0.83 -24.98 42.00
C SER A 88 -0.21 -24.58 43.34
N VAL A 89 -0.48 -25.37 44.39
CA VAL A 89 0.20 -25.22 45.70
C VAL A 89 1.68 -25.47 45.54
N GLY A 90 2.49 -24.56 46.01
CA GLY A 90 3.93 -24.55 45.93
C GLY A 90 4.50 -23.53 44.92
N ASP A 91 3.70 -23.12 43.93
CA ASP A 91 4.13 -22.19 42.90
C ASP A 91 4.48 -20.80 43.45
N ILE A 92 5.48 -20.18 42.84
CA ILE A 92 5.83 -18.76 43.07
C ILE A 92 5.02 -17.90 42.12
N VAL A 93 4.33 -16.90 42.68
CA VAL A 93 3.45 -15.99 41.95
C VAL A 93 3.76 -14.56 42.29
N VAL A 94 3.34 -13.62 41.47
CA VAL A 94 3.48 -12.18 41.69
C VAL A 94 2.24 -11.66 42.38
N VAL A 95 2.41 -10.99 43.50
CA VAL A 95 1.32 -10.50 44.35
C VAL A 95 1.38 -9.00 44.51
N ALA A 96 0.34 -8.32 44.05
CA ALA A 96 0.09 -6.93 44.36
C ALA A 96 -0.67 -6.86 45.70
N LEU A 97 -0.04 -6.32 46.74
CA LEU A 97 -0.65 -6.11 48.06
C LEU A 97 -1.48 -4.81 48.08
N PRO A 98 -2.35 -4.61 49.08
CA PRO A 98 -3.09 -3.35 49.22
C PRO A 98 -2.17 -2.13 49.26
N GLY A 99 -2.50 -1.12 48.45
CA GLY A 99 -1.68 0.07 48.23
C GLY A 99 -0.77 0.00 47.00
N THR A 100 -0.74 -1.15 46.29
CA THR A 100 -0.12 -1.24 44.97
C THR A 100 -1.00 -0.53 43.93
N VAL A 101 -0.38 0.26 43.07
CA VAL A 101 -1.03 0.87 41.89
C VAL A 101 -0.45 0.21 40.66
N LEU A 102 -1.28 -0.54 39.97
CA LEU A 102 -0.92 -1.23 38.72
C LEU A 102 -0.99 -0.28 37.50
N PRO A 103 -0.40 -0.64 36.36
CA PRO A 103 -0.55 0.08 35.10
C PRO A 103 -2.00 0.49 34.80
N GLY A 104 -2.20 1.72 34.30
CA GLY A 104 -3.54 2.29 34.10
C GLY A 104 -4.17 2.89 35.37
N GLY A 105 -3.43 2.97 36.51
CA GLY A 105 -3.90 3.61 37.73
C GLY A 105 -4.83 2.76 38.57
N PHE A 106 -4.85 1.43 38.39
CA PHE A 106 -5.68 0.53 39.17
C PHE A 106 -5.07 0.26 40.55
N GLU A 107 -5.68 0.85 41.62
CA GLU A 107 -5.22 0.68 42.98
C GLU A 107 -5.77 -0.59 43.62
N ILE A 108 -4.89 -1.42 44.18
CA ILE A 108 -5.23 -2.64 44.90
C ILE A 108 -5.62 -2.31 46.33
N SER A 109 -6.78 -2.78 46.72
CA SER A 109 -7.29 -2.65 48.09
C SER A 109 -7.87 -3.96 48.58
N ALA A 110 -7.83 -4.19 49.89
CA ALA A 110 -8.52 -5.33 50.52
C ALA A 110 -10.04 -5.17 50.34
N ARG A 111 -10.69 -6.17 49.76
CA ARG A 111 -12.13 -6.16 49.48
C ARG A 111 -12.80 -7.48 49.69
N GLN A 112 -14.07 -7.43 50.04
CA GLN A 112 -14.89 -8.66 50.12
C GLN A 112 -15.37 -9.04 48.71
N THR A 113 -15.03 -10.25 48.25
CA THR A 113 -15.37 -10.77 46.94
C THR A 113 -15.74 -12.25 47.08
N TYR A 114 -16.84 -12.70 46.46
CA TYR A 114 -17.34 -14.08 46.57
C TYR A 114 -17.50 -14.59 48.00
N GLY A 115 -17.93 -13.70 48.90
CA GLY A 115 -18.13 -14.05 50.31
C GLY A 115 -16.87 -14.14 51.17
N HIS A 116 -15.71 -13.93 50.62
CA HIS A 116 -14.41 -13.98 51.28
C HIS A 116 -13.66 -12.65 51.17
N MET A 117 -12.78 -12.37 52.11
CA MET A 117 -11.88 -11.20 52.05
C MET A 117 -10.73 -11.54 51.11
N SER A 118 -10.47 -10.69 50.12
CA SER A 118 -9.27 -10.73 49.28
C SER A 118 -8.34 -9.62 49.68
N GLU A 119 -7.15 -9.96 50.15
CA GLU A 119 -6.14 -9.07 50.73
C GLU A 119 -5.00 -8.80 49.74
N GLY A 120 -5.32 -8.71 48.45
CA GLY A 120 -4.40 -8.47 47.36
C GLY A 120 -4.88 -9.10 46.05
N MET A 121 -4.02 -9.11 45.08
CA MET A 121 -4.25 -9.68 43.75
C MET A 121 -3.02 -10.47 43.30
N ILE A 122 -3.23 -11.69 42.76
CA ILE A 122 -2.18 -12.43 42.04
C ILE A 122 -2.18 -11.90 40.60
N CYS A 123 -1.06 -11.38 40.13
CA CYS A 123 -0.97 -10.65 38.87
C CYS A 123 -0.72 -11.57 37.68
N SER A 124 -1.27 -11.20 36.55
CA SER A 124 -0.91 -11.70 35.22
C SER A 124 0.12 -10.78 34.55
N ALA A 125 0.77 -11.24 33.50
CA ALA A 125 1.68 -10.43 32.71
C ALA A 125 1.01 -9.19 32.07
N ALA A 126 -0.28 -9.30 31.71
CA ALA A 126 -1.04 -8.17 31.16
C ALA A 126 -1.30 -7.07 32.18
N GLU A 127 -1.58 -7.44 33.43
CA GLU A 127 -1.82 -6.46 34.51
C GLU A 127 -0.54 -5.71 34.89
N LEU A 128 0.62 -6.31 34.62
CA LEU A 128 1.92 -5.68 34.83
C LEU A 128 2.44 -4.90 33.60
N GLY A 129 1.65 -4.84 32.52
CA GLY A 129 2.02 -4.12 31.29
C GLY A 129 3.05 -4.83 30.41
N LEU A 130 3.36 -6.10 30.67
CA LEU A 130 4.32 -6.89 29.88
C LEU A 130 3.74 -7.43 28.56
N THR A 131 2.42 -7.46 28.44
CA THR A 131 1.70 -7.89 27.24
C THR A 131 0.29 -7.32 27.24
N THR A 132 -0.36 -7.32 26.10
CA THR A 132 -1.76 -6.86 25.98
C THR A 132 -2.79 -7.91 26.39
N ARG A 133 -2.41 -9.18 26.48
CA ARG A 133 -3.31 -10.33 26.79
C ARG A 133 -2.60 -11.37 27.64
N SER A 134 -3.31 -11.95 28.59
CA SER A 134 -2.85 -13.10 29.37
C SER A 134 -3.95 -14.13 29.48
N SER A 135 -3.58 -15.41 29.40
CA SER A 135 -4.50 -16.54 29.62
C SER A 135 -4.60 -16.99 31.08
N GLY A 136 -3.75 -16.46 31.96
CA GLY A 136 -3.67 -16.78 33.36
C GLY A 136 -2.77 -15.85 34.15
N ILE A 137 -2.46 -16.19 35.36
CA ILE A 137 -1.50 -15.44 36.20
C ILE A 137 -0.06 -15.80 35.83
N LEU A 138 0.86 -14.94 36.29
CA LEU A 138 2.30 -15.14 36.11
C LEU A 138 2.82 -16.08 37.20
N THR A 139 3.49 -17.19 36.81
CA THR A 139 4.19 -18.12 37.68
C THR A 139 5.69 -18.08 37.39
N LEU A 140 6.50 -18.16 38.42
CA LEU A 140 7.96 -18.13 38.33
C LEU A 140 8.57 -19.45 38.82
N ASP A 141 9.73 -19.80 38.25
CA ASP A 141 10.43 -21.05 38.59
C ASP A 141 11.00 -21.05 39.99
N SER A 142 11.39 -19.86 40.50
CA SER A 142 11.99 -19.72 41.83
C SER A 142 11.79 -18.29 42.36
N GLY A 143 11.97 -18.11 43.63
CA GLY A 143 11.91 -16.82 44.31
C GLY A 143 11.60 -16.95 45.80
N GLU A 144 12.05 -15.97 46.58
CA GLU A 144 11.74 -15.93 48.03
C GLU A 144 10.49 -15.07 48.25
N PRO A 145 9.50 -15.55 48.98
CA PRO A 145 8.33 -14.76 49.36
C PRO A 145 8.68 -13.47 50.10
N GLY A 146 8.11 -12.36 49.64
CA GLY A 146 8.39 -10.99 50.13
C GLY A 146 9.48 -10.22 49.37
N THR A 147 10.19 -10.84 48.45
CA THR A 147 11.11 -10.14 47.56
C THR A 147 10.33 -9.19 46.66
N ASP A 148 10.85 -8.00 46.39
CA ASP A 148 10.29 -7.06 45.41
C ASP A 148 10.25 -7.72 44.02
N ALA A 149 9.05 -7.86 43.49
CA ALA A 149 8.88 -8.55 42.21
C ALA A 149 9.37 -7.70 41.01
N ARG A 150 9.49 -6.39 41.13
CA ARG A 150 9.91 -5.51 40.01
C ARG A 150 11.31 -5.82 39.52
N GLU A 151 12.27 -6.02 40.45
CA GLU A 151 13.65 -6.40 40.08
C GLU A 151 13.72 -7.78 39.45
N VAL A 152 13.01 -8.78 40.04
CA VAL A 152 13.01 -10.14 39.53
C VAL A 152 12.35 -10.23 38.15
N LEU A 153 11.31 -9.43 37.92
CA LEU A 153 10.60 -9.39 36.65
C LEU A 153 11.29 -8.52 35.59
N GLY A 154 12.22 -7.66 35.99
CA GLY A 154 12.88 -6.70 35.09
C GLY A 154 11.90 -5.69 34.53
N LEU A 155 11.07 -5.07 35.39
CA LEU A 155 10.06 -4.09 34.94
C LEU A 155 10.63 -2.71 34.61
N ASP A 156 11.91 -2.46 34.87
CA ASP A 156 12.61 -1.24 34.47
C ASP A 156 13.30 -1.44 33.13
N ASP A 157 12.51 -1.40 32.05
CA ASP A 157 13.01 -1.59 30.69
C ASP A 157 12.18 -0.80 29.69
N THR A 158 12.74 -0.63 28.51
CA THR A 158 12.09 0.08 27.38
C THR A 158 12.08 -0.82 26.15
N VAL A 159 10.92 -0.91 25.51
CA VAL A 159 10.69 -1.66 24.27
C VAL A 159 10.66 -0.71 23.10
N PHE A 160 11.43 -0.99 22.06
CA PHE A 160 11.48 -0.25 20.80
C PHE A 160 10.72 -1.03 19.73
N ASP A 161 9.87 -0.35 18.96
CA ASP A 161 9.26 -0.92 17.77
C ASP A 161 10.00 -0.43 16.53
N VAL A 162 10.89 -1.29 16.02
CA VAL A 162 11.77 -0.99 14.88
C VAL A 162 11.15 -1.59 13.62
N ASN A 163 10.86 -0.74 12.65
CA ASN A 163 10.37 -1.16 11.34
C ASN A 163 11.54 -1.59 10.46
N ILE A 164 11.55 -2.85 10.06
CA ILE A 164 12.62 -3.43 9.26
C ILE A 164 12.19 -3.48 7.79
N THR A 165 12.95 -2.87 6.92
CA THR A 165 12.75 -2.89 5.47
C THR A 165 13.01 -4.28 4.87
N PRO A 166 12.41 -4.62 3.72
CA PRO A 166 12.57 -5.96 3.12
C PRO A 166 14.01 -6.34 2.77
N ASP A 167 14.88 -5.39 2.47
CA ASP A 167 16.30 -5.58 2.16
C ASP A 167 17.13 -5.95 3.39
N ARG A 168 16.70 -5.56 4.60
CA ARG A 168 17.46 -5.75 5.85
C ARG A 168 16.94 -6.91 6.69
N GLY A 169 16.67 -8.06 6.06
CA GLY A 169 16.13 -9.25 6.74
C GLY A 169 16.93 -9.70 7.96
N TYR A 170 18.24 -9.57 7.95
CA TYR A 170 19.14 -9.89 9.07
C TYR A 170 18.82 -9.09 10.35
N ALA A 171 18.28 -7.89 10.22
CA ALA A 171 17.90 -7.04 11.34
C ALA A 171 16.57 -7.45 12.02
N LEU A 172 15.89 -8.48 11.50
CA LEU A 172 14.77 -9.12 12.22
C LEU A 172 15.28 -10.01 13.38
N SER A 173 16.33 -9.56 14.07
CA SER A 173 16.98 -10.25 15.20
C SER A 173 17.69 -9.27 16.12
N ALA A 174 17.83 -9.65 17.39
CA ALA A 174 18.66 -8.91 18.33
C ALA A 174 20.10 -8.81 17.84
N ARG A 175 20.62 -9.91 17.27
CA ARG A 175 21.95 -9.95 16.62
C ARG A 175 22.13 -8.85 15.58
N GLY A 176 21.19 -8.73 14.64
CA GLY A 176 21.29 -7.77 13.54
C GLY A 176 21.15 -6.33 14.02
N LEU A 177 20.13 -6.03 14.83
CA LEU A 177 19.90 -4.69 15.35
C LEU A 177 21.03 -4.19 16.24
N SER A 178 21.55 -5.05 17.14
CA SER A 178 22.67 -4.65 18.01
C SER A 178 23.96 -4.45 17.23
N ARG A 179 24.21 -5.20 16.14
CA ARG A 179 25.34 -4.96 15.23
C ARG A 179 25.26 -3.59 14.57
N GLU A 180 24.10 -3.20 14.08
CA GLU A 180 23.92 -1.88 13.46
C GLU A 180 24.09 -0.75 14.47
N LEU A 181 23.55 -0.90 15.67
CA LEU A 181 23.76 0.07 16.75
C LEU A 181 25.23 0.16 17.17
N ALA A 182 25.93 -0.99 17.22
CA ALA A 182 27.37 -1.02 17.51
C ALA A 182 28.14 -0.18 16.49
N SER A 183 27.80 -0.29 15.20
CA SER A 183 28.36 0.55 14.14
C SER A 183 28.02 2.02 14.35
N GLY A 184 26.75 2.34 14.57
CA GLY A 184 26.30 3.72 14.75
C GLY A 184 26.95 4.45 15.95
N PHE A 185 27.13 3.75 17.07
CA PHE A 185 27.79 4.29 18.26
C PHE A 185 29.31 4.17 18.23
N GLY A 186 29.90 3.60 17.18
CA GLY A 186 31.35 3.36 17.11
C GLY A 186 31.84 2.29 18.09
N LEU A 187 30.98 1.38 18.49
CA LEU A 187 31.21 0.30 19.46
C LEU A 187 31.39 -1.08 18.80
N SER A 188 31.64 -1.13 17.50
CA SER A 188 31.75 -2.40 16.75
C SER A 188 32.76 -3.40 17.37
N ALA A 189 33.83 -2.93 18.02
CA ALA A 189 34.79 -3.78 18.70
C ALA A 189 34.28 -4.39 20.02
N ALA A 190 33.27 -3.79 20.64
CA ALA A 190 32.64 -4.25 21.88
C ALA A 190 31.44 -5.18 21.64
N TYR A 191 30.96 -5.25 20.40
CA TYR A 191 29.81 -6.06 20.04
C TYR A 191 30.10 -7.56 20.22
N GLN A 192 29.23 -8.20 21.00
CA GLN A 192 29.26 -9.63 21.25
C GLN A 192 28.27 -10.35 20.34
N ASP A 193 28.77 -10.87 19.21
CA ASP A 193 27.91 -11.61 18.27
C ASP A 193 27.42 -12.93 18.89
N PRO A 194 26.14 -13.13 19.16
CA PRO A 194 25.61 -14.34 19.74
C PRO A 194 25.83 -15.58 18.85
N ALA A 195 26.08 -15.40 17.56
CA ALA A 195 26.42 -16.51 16.65
C ALA A 195 27.83 -17.05 16.86
N LEU A 196 28.68 -16.35 17.61
CA LEU A 196 30.02 -16.79 17.99
C LEU A 196 30.07 -17.36 19.41
N ALA A 197 28.94 -17.48 20.10
CA ALA A 197 28.86 -18.07 21.42
C ALA A 197 29.27 -19.56 21.37
N GLU A 198 30.07 -19.97 22.36
CA GLU A 198 30.44 -21.36 22.50
C GLU A 198 29.49 -22.09 23.46
N PHE A 199 29.12 -23.29 23.10
CA PHE A 199 28.23 -24.16 23.89
C PHE A 199 28.99 -25.42 24.27
N PRO A 200 29.86 -25.40 25.33
CA PRO A 200 30.73 -26.51 25.67
C PRO A 200 30.03 -27.80 26.04
N GLN A 201 28.74 -27.71 26.48
CA GLN A 201 27.90 -28.87 26.75
C GLN A 201 27.43 -29.58 25.49
N VAL A 202 27.48 -28.92 24.33
CA VAL A 202 27.02 -29.46 23.05
C VAL A 202 28.15 -30.33 22.46
N PRO A 203 27.94 -31.67 22.31
CA PRO A 203 28.98 -32.54 21.78
C PRO A 203 29.26 -32.26 20.32
N ARG A 204 30.53 -32.36 19.93
CA ARG A 204 30.90 -32.30 18.52
C ARG A 204 30.24 -33.44 17.75
N PRO A 205 29.64 -33.15 16.56
CA PRO A 205 29.00 -34.17 15.76
C PRO A 205 29.98 -35.26 15.30
N THR A 206 29.63 -36.53 15.53
CA THR A 206 30.44 -37.70 15.14
C THR A 206 29.74 -38.61 14.13
N SER A 207 28.41 -38.42 13.95
CA SER A 207 27.57 -39.19 13.01
C SER A 207 26.46 -38.31 12.43
N LYS A 208 25.80 -38.82 11.40
CA LYS A 208 24.49 -38.31 10.99
C LYS A 208 23.40 -38.86 11.90
N LEU A 209 22.26 -38.15 12.02
CA LEU A 209 21.06 -38.66 12.64
C LEU A 209 20.24 -39.50 11.63
N ILE A 210 19.11 -38.98 11.20
CA ILE A 210 18.31 -39.52 10.11
C ILE A 210 18.75 -38.91 8.77
N GLY A 211 18.45 -39.56 7.66
CA GLY A 211 18.68 -39.02 6.33
C GLY A 211 17.81 -37.81 6.06
N VAL A 212 18.33 -36.89 5.26
CA VAL A 212 17.55 -35.77 4.75
C VAL A 212 17.84 -35.62 3.26
N GLU A 213 16.81 -35.60 2.44
CA GLU A 213 16.92 -35.37 1.00
C GLU A 213 16.29 -34.00 0.64
N LEU A 214 17.08 -33.09 0.06
CA LEU A 214 16.57 -31.86 -0.51
C LEU A 214 16.37 -32.03 -2.02
N ARG A 215 15.14 -32.01 -2.47
CA ARG A 215 14.82 -32.06 -3.89
C ARG A 215 15.18 -30.72 -4.56
N PRO A 216 15.94 -30.71 -5.68
CA PRO A 216 16.43 -29.46 -6.30
C PRO A 216 15.34 -28.47 -6.70
N GLU A 217 14.17 -28.96 -7.10
CA GLU A 217 13.02 -28.15 -7.48
C GLU A 217 12.46 -27.29 -6.35
N THR A 218 12.74 -27.62 -5.10
CA THR A 218 12.33 -26.83 -3.91
C THR A 218 13.12 -25.55 -3.74
N LYS A 219 14.30 -25.47 -4.36
CA LYS A 219 15.29 -24.40 -4.18
C LYS A 219 15.73 -24.18 -2.73
N ALA A 220 15.47 -25.15 -1.84
CA ALA A 220 16.00 -25.13 -0.49
C ALA A 220 17.53 -25.16 -0.53
N LYS A 221 18.18 -24.26 0.21
CA LYS A 221 19.65 -24.13 0.15
C LYS A 221 20.36 -24.96 1.20
N ARG A 222 19.82 -25.00 2.41
CA ARG A 222 20.43 -25.71 3.53
C ARG A 222 19.38 -26.18 4.50
N PHE A 223 19.60 -27.36 5.12
CA PHE A 223 18.69 -27.98 6.08
C PHE A 223 19.51 -28.72 7.13
N GLY A 224 19.22 -28.50 8.38
CA GLY A 224 19.90 -29.11 9.51
C GLY A 224 18.94 -29.68 10.55
N LEU A 225 19.35 -30.81 11.16
CA LEU A 225 18.65 -31.45 12.26
C LEU A 225 19.61 -31.80 13.39
N ARG A 226 19.13 -31.60 14.63
CA ARG A 226 19.77 -32.11 15.84
C ARG A 226 18.74 -32.62 16.83
N ARG A 227 19.11 -33.60 17.69
CA ARG A 227 18.19 -34.22 18.64
C ARG A 227 18.63 -34.05 20.08
N VAL A 228 17.66 -33.79 20.95
CA VAL A 228 17.80 -33.89 22.40
C VAL A 228 16.82 -34.97 22.88
N SER A 229 17.29 -35.92 23.69
CA SER A 229 16.50 -37.06 24.17
C SER A 229 16.46 -37.11 25.71
N GLY A 230 15.35 -37.58 26.27
CA GLY A 230 15.16 -37.74 27.71
C GLY A 230 15.01 -36.41 28.44
N ILE A 231 14.38 -35.44 27.83
CA ILE A 231 14.00 -34.18 28.48
C ILE A 231 12.87 -34.43 29.50
N ASP A 232 12.81 -33.63 30.53
CA ASP A 232 11.66 -33.58 31.43
C ASP A 232 10.47 -32.95 30.71
N PRO A 233 9.41 -33.69 30.40
CA PRO A 233 8.24 -33.15 29.72
C PRO A 233 7.44 -32.14 30.56
N LYS A 234 7.73 -32.04 31.86
CA LYS A 234 7.11 -31.10 32.78
C LYS A 234 7.91 -29.82 32.97
N ALA A 235 9.10 -29.73 32.40
CA ALA A 235 9.90 -28.52 32.45
C ALA A 235 9.15 -27.34 31.80
N THR A 236 9.11 -26.25 32.54
CA THR A 236 8.48 -25.00 32.07
C THR A 236 9.49 -24.02 31.53
N THR A 237 9.03 -23.16 30.67
CA THR A 237 9.88 -22.08 30.15
C THR A 237 10.26 -21.12 31.29
N PRO A 238 11.54 -20.88 31.56
CA PRO A 238 11.96 -20.02 32.66
C PRO A 238 11.57 -18.57 32.41
N TRP A 239 11.39 -17.80 33.51
CA TRP A 239 10.90 -16.43 33.41
C TRP A 239 11.70 -15.54 32.46
N TRP A 240 13.02 -15.60 32.52
CA TRP A 240 13.87 -14.76 31.67
C TRP A 240 13.56 -14.96 30.18
N LEU A 241 13.31 -16.21 29.76
CA LEU A 241 12.95 -16.54 28.37
C LEU A 241 11.52 -16.14 28.04
N GLN A 242 10.57 -16.38 28.97
CA GLN A 242 9.19 -15.91 28.81
C GLN A 242 9.15 -14.39 28.64
N ARG A 243 9.92 -13.64 29.45
CA ARG A 243 9.99 -12.19 29.39
C ARG A 243 10.44 -11.69 28.01
N GLU A 244 11.53 -12.23 27.49
CA GLU A 244 12.04 -11.83 26.17
C GLU A 244 11.04 -12.11 25.06
N LEU A 245 10.32 -13.24 25.10
CA LEU A 245 9.25 -13.54 24.16
C LEU A 245 8.10 -12.55 24.27
N LEU A 246 7.59 -12.32 25.48
CA LEU A 246 6.46 -11.44 25.73
C LEU A 246 6.74 -10.02 25.26
N LEU A 247 7.90 -9.45 25.61
CA LEU A 247 8.31 -8.10 25.24
C LEU A 247 8.64 -7.98 23.75
N SER A 248 8.96 -9.10 23.09
CA SER A 248 9.09 -9.18 21.62
C SER A 248 7.78 -9.49 20.90
N GLY A 249 6.63 -9.49 21.60
CA GLY A 249 5.31 -9.72 21.03
C GLY A 249 4.94 -11.18 20.78
N GLN A 250 5.75 -12.15 21.29
CA GLN A 250 5.48 -13.58 21.18
C GLN A 250 4.82 -14.10 22.47
N GLN A 251 3.88 -15.03 22.31
CA GLN A 251 3.27 -15.69 23.47
C GLN A 251 4.01 -17.01 23.73
N PRO A 252 4.43 -17.30 24.97
CA PRO A 252 4.94 -18.62 25.34
C PRO A 252 3.91 -19.72 25.08
N VAL A 253 4.37 -20.86 24.56
CA VAL A 253 3.51 -22.02 24.21
C VAL A 253 3.94 -23.27 24.97
N ASN A 254 5.14 -23.75 24.69
CA ASN A 254 5.80 -24.84 25.40
C ASN A 254 7.31 -24.66 25.27
N LEU A 255 8.09 -25.25 26.18
CA LEU A 255 9.52 -25.02 26.27
C LEU A 255 10.27 -25.21 24.94
N ALA A 256 10.01 -26.29 24.19
CA ALA A 256 10.73 -26.56 22.94
C ALA A 256 10.40 -25.49 21.86
N THR A 257 9.13 -25.10 21.74
CA THR A 257 8.70 -24.02 20.83
C THR A 257 9.24 -22.67 21.28
N ASP A 258 9.23 -22.40 22.58
CA ASP A 258 9.72 -21.13 23.14
C ASP A 258 11.22 -20.96 22.91
N VAL A 259 11.99 -22.06 23.03
CA VAL A 259 13.42 -22.09 22.67
C VAL A 259 13.62 -21.76 21.18
N THR A 260 12.82 -22.35 20.28
CA THR A 260 12.92 -22.03 18.83
C THR A 260 12.58 -20.58 18.53
N ASN A 261 11.55 -20.02 19.19
CA ASN A 261 11.18 -18.61 19.05
C ASN A 261 12.26 -17.67 19.58
N TYR A 262 12.86 -18.01 20.74
CA TYR A 262 13.98 -17.23 21.27
C TYR A 262 15.19 -17.22 20.33
N VAL A 263 15.58 -18.38 19.80
CA VAL A 263 16.71 -18.48 18.85
C VAL A 263 16.41 -17.68 17.57
N MET A 264 15.18 -17.72 17.10
CA MET A 264 14.73 -16.91 15.96
C MET A 264 14.88 -15.41 16.25
N LEU A 265 14.46 -14.95 17.41
CA LEU A 265 14.57 -13.54 17.81
C LEU A 265 16.02 -13.12 18.08
N ALA A 266 16.82 -14.01 18.68
CA ALA A 266 18.21 -13.75 18.99
C ALA A 266 19.09 -13.69 17.74
N LEU A 267 19.01 -14.71 16.88
CA LEU A 267 19.91 -14.90 15.73
C LEU A 267 19.34 -14.48 14.38
N GLY A 268 17.99 -14.44 14.25
CA GLY A 268 17.31 -14.29 12.95
C GLY A 268 17.10 -15.58 12.18
N GLN A 269 17.36 -16.74 12.79
CA GLN A 269 17.14 -18.05 12.21
C GLN A 269 15.85 -18.67 12.74
N PRO A 270 14.75 -18.70 11.96
CA PRO A 270 13.57 -19.43 12.34
C PRO A 270 13.85 -20.93 12.40
N MET A 271 13.28 -21.56 13.40
CA MET A 271 13.45 -22.99 13.68
C MET A 271 12.11 -23.66 13.85
N HIS A 272 12.11 -24.99 13.71
CA HIS A 272 10.98 -25.83 14.07
C HIS A 272 11.42 -26.93 15.04
N ALA A 273 10.48 -27.35 15.90
CA ALA A 273 10.67 -28.46 16.83
C ALA A 273 9.66 -29.57 16.50
N PHE A 274 10.16 -30.76 16.20
CA PHE A 274 9.33 -31.97 16.05
C PHE A 274 9.42 -32.83 17.28
N ASP A 275 8.32 -33.46 17.64
CA ASP A 275 8.34 -34.63 18.53
C ASP A 275 9.07 -35.77 17.80
N ALA A 276 10.25 -36.12 18.27
CA ALA A 276 11.13 -37.06 17.54
C ALA A 276 10.57 -38.45 17.46
N GLU A 277 9.71 -38.83 18.41
CA GLU A 277 9.04 -40.15 18.43
C GLU A 277 7.95 -40.30 17.37
N LYS A 278 7.44 -39.15 16.87
CA LYS A 278 6.42 -39.07 15.81
C LYS A 278 7.01 -39.01 14.40
N ILE A 279 8.33 -38.86 14.26
CA ILE A 279 9.01 -38.87 12.96
C ILE A 279 9.36 -40.31 12.59
N SER A 280 8.97 -40.71 11.38
CA SER A 280 9.16 -42.09 10.88
C SER A 280 10.13 -42.06 9.68
N GLY A 281 11.30 -42.68 9.86
CA GLY A 281 12.30 -42.80 8.78
C GLY A 281 13.06 -41.49 8.47
N ASP A 282 13.42 -41.33 7.20
CA ASP A 282 14.18 -40.20 6.73
C ASP A 282 13.25 -39.05 6.32
N LEU A 283 13.77 -37.82 6.31
CA LEU A 283 13.02 -36.66 5.85
C LEU A 283 13.30 -36.36 4.36
N VAL A 284 12.24 -35.99 3.66
CA VAL A 284 12.32 -35.55 2.25
C VAL A 284 11.68 -34.18 2.12
N VAL A 285 12.46 -33.21 1.69
CA VAL A 285 11.98 -31.89 1.31
C VAL A 285 11.66 -31.87 -0.18
N ARG A 286 10.40 -31.73 -0.52
CA ARG A 286 9.88 -31.81 -1.90
C ARG A 286 8.76 -30.80 -2.17
N LEU A 287 8.37 -30.65 -3.40
CA LEU A 287 7.12 -29.97 -3.72
C LEU A 287 5.90 -30.83 -3.36
N ALA A 288 4.82 -30.21 -2.96
CA ALA A 288 3.56 -30.87 -2.73
C ALA A 288 2.99 -31.46 -4.03
N ARG A 289 2.19 -32.51 -3.90
CA ARG A 289 1.49 -33.14 -5.03
C ARG A 289 0.07 -32.64 -5.13
N GLN A 290 -0.50 -32.69 -6.31
CA GLN A 290 -1.88 -32.30 -6.53
C GLN A 290 -2.83 -33.08 -5.61
N GLY A 291 -3.63 -32.35 -4.82
CA GLY A 291 -4.64 -32.93 -3.93
C GLY A 291 -4.15 -33.28 -2.54
N GLU A 292 -2.85 -33.12 -2.24
CA GLU A 292 -2.34 -33.29 -0.88
C GLU A 292 -2.92 -32.23 0.07
N GLN A 293 -3.06 -32.60 1.32
CA GLN A 293 -3.58 -31.75 2.40
C GLN A 293 -2.69 -31.87 3.63
N LEU A 294 -2.66 -30.84 4.43
CA LEU A 294 -1.95 -30.80 5.71
C LEU A 294 -2.84 -30.10 6.75
N GLU A 295 -3.04 -30.70 7.90
CA GLU A 295 -3.53 -30.02 9.08
C GLU A 295 -2.36 -29.33 9.77
N THR A 296 -2.38 -27.99 9.78
CA THR A 296 -1.34 -27.15 10.37
C THR A 296 -1.59 -26.92 11.87
N LEU A 297 -0.55 -26.44 12.60
CA LEU A 297 -0.59 -26.23 14.05
C LEU A 297 -1.72 -25.29 14.54
N ASP A 298 -2.33 -24.52 13.66
CA ASP A 298 -3.54 -23.73 13.94
C ASP A 298 -4.85 -24.55 13.77
N HIS A 299 -4.74 -25.87 13.63
CA HIS A 299 -5.84 -26.82 13.43
C HIS A 299 -6.69 -26.54 12.17
N VAL A 300 -6.10 -25.95 11.16
CA VAL A 300 -6.74 -25.74 9.85
C VAL A 300 -6.23 -26.77 8.85
N VAL A 301 -7.14 -27.51 8.24
CA VAL A 301 -6.80 -28.41 7.12
C VAL A 301 -6.62 -27.60 5.86
N ARG A 302 -5.40 -27.56 5.33
CA ARG A 302 -5.01 -26.79 4.14
C ARG A 302 -4.86 -27.70 2.95
N LYS A 303 -5.47 -27.31 1.84
CA LYS A 303 -5.24 -27.90 0.53
C LYS A 303 -3.96 -27.30 -0.05
N LEU A 304 -2.96 -28.15 -0.29
CA LEU A 304 -1.66 -27.73 -0.76
C LEU A 304 -1.68 -27.51 -2.27
N ASP A 305 -0.85 -26.57 -2.71
CA ASP A 305 -0.60 -26.29 -4.12
C ASP A 305 0.69 -27.01 -4.58
N PRO A 306 0.79 -27.49 -5.80
CA PRO A 306 2.02 -28.11 -6.31
C PRO A 306 3.28 -27.24 -6.29
N GLU A 307 3.16 -25.94 -6.09
CA GLU A 307 4.30 -25.04 -5.86
C GLU A 307 4.72 -24.92 -4.38
N ASP A 308 3.94 -25.49 -3.44
CA ASP A 308 4.29 -25.46 -2.03
C ASP A 308 5.40 -26.44 -1.73
N VAL A 309 6.37 -26.00 -0.91
CA VAL A 309 7.41 -26.89 -0.40
C VAL A 309 6.95 -27.53 0.89
N VAL A 310 7.10 -28.83 1.00
CA VAL A 310 6.72 -29.62 2.18
C VAL A 310 7.87 -30.44 2.69
N ILE A 311 7.91 -30.66 4.00
CA ILE A 311 8.79 -31.61 4.67
C ILE A 311 7.97 -32.85 4.95
N CYS A 312 8.44 -34.00 4.47
CA CYS A 312 7.77 -35.29 4.59
C CYS A 312 8.68 -36.32 5.24
N ASP A 313 8.10 -37.25 5.92
CA ASP A 313 8.72 -38.49 6.34
C ASP A 313 8.02 -39.70 5.68
N ASP A 314 8.27 -40.92 6.15
CA ASP A 314 7.62 -42.14 5.62
C ASP A 314 6.13 -42.21 5.94
N ALA A 315 5.65 -41.49 6.96
CA ALA A 315 4.24 -41.44 7.35
C ALA A 315 3.43 -40.40 6.57
N GLY A 316 4.07 -39.33 6.09
CA GLY A 316 3.40 -38.31 5.34
C GLY A 316 4.03 -36.92 5.44
N ILE A 317 3.21 -35.87 5.24
CA ILE A 317 3.66 -34.49 5.31
C ILE A 317 3.68 -34.04 6.77
N GLN A 318 4.82 -33.55 7.23
CA GLN A 318 5.05 -33.08 8.59
C GLN A 318 5.02 -31.55 8.72
N SER A 319 5.31 -30.83 7.64
CA SER A 319 5.36 -29.36 7.68
C SER A 319 5.14 -28.73 6.30
N LEU A 320 4.47 -27.59 6.27
CA LEU A 320 4.56 -26.61 5.19
C LEU A 320 5.82 -25.79 5.42
N ALA A 321 6.86 -26.11 4.67
CA ALA A 321 8.21 -25.57 4.87
C ALA A 321 8.24 -24.04 4.92
N ALA A 322 9.02 -23.47 5.81
CA ALA A 322 9.17 -22.03 6.05
C ALA A 322 7.92 -21.30 6.55
N VAL A 323 6.76 -21.94 6.65
CA VAL A 323 5.48 -21.29 6.97
C VAL A 323 4.90 -21.81 8.29
N MET A 324 4.58 -23.10 8.37
CA MET A 324 3.96 -23.67 9.58
C MET A 324 4.08 -25.20 9.64
N GLY A 325 4.38 -25.72 10.81
CA GLY A 325 4.40 -27.17 11.08
C GLY A 325 3.02 -27.81 11.01
N GLY A 326 3.02 -29.14 10.88
CA GLY A 326 1.83 -29.96 10.92
C GLY A 326 1.56 -30.51 12.33
N VAL A 327 0.29 -30.77 12.63
CA VAL A 327 -0.18 -31.35 13.91
C VAL A 327 0.39 -32.75 14.15
N SER A 328 0.70 -33.50 13.08
CA SER A 328 1.17 -34.89 13.17
C SER A 328 2.44 -35.05 13.99
N SER A 329 3.33 -34.12 13.96
CA SER A 329 4.62 -34.11 14.68
C SER A 329 4.74 -33.02 15.74
N GLU A 330 3.60 -32.44 16.17
CA GLU A 330 3.54 -31.41 17.19
C GLU A 330 4.11 -31.86 18.53
N ILE A 331 4.84 -30.96 19.19
CA ILE A 331 5.29 -31.12 20.59
C ILE A 331 4.08 -31.17 21.51
N SER A 332 4.04 -32.16 22.36
CA SER A 332 2.95 -32.41 23.35
C SER A 332 3.49 -32.36 24.78
N ALA A 333 2.57 -32.42 25.75
CA ALA A 333 2.92 -32.48 27.17
C ALA A 333 3.68 -33.75 27.58
N ASP A 334 3.69 -34.78 26.74
CA ASP A 334 4.35 -36.06 26.99
C ASP A 334 5.64 -36.25 26.17
N THR A 335 6.02 -35.24 25.37
CA THR A 335 7.21 -35.28 24.50
C THR A 335 8.49 -35.34 25.32
N THR A 336 9.27 -36.41 25.12
CA THR A 336 10.58 -36.61 25.80
C THR A 336 11.76 -36.56 24.88
N GLU A 337 11.51 -36.49 23.55
CA GLU A 337 12.55 -36.40 22.53
C GLU A 337 12.19 -35.32 21.50
N VAL A 338 13.10 -34.44 21.22
CA VAL A 338 12.89 -33.31 20.32
C VAL A 338 13.92 -33.31 19.18
N TYR A 339 13.46 -33.23 17.92
CA TYR A 339 14.28 -32.80 16.80
C TYR A 339 14.12 -31.30 16.62
N PHE A 340 15.24 -30.59 16.70
CA PHE A 340 15.28 -29.21 16.19
C PHE A 340 15.66 -29.19 14.71
N GLU A 341 14.92 -28.42 13.95
CA GLU A 341 15.18 -28.13 12.54
C GLU A 341 15.59 -26.67 12.40
N ALA A 342 16.66 -26.42 11.61
CA ALA A 342 17.03 -25.10 11.11
C ALA A 342 17.31 -25.21 9.62
N ALA A 343 16.73 -24.31 8.82
CA ALA A 343 16.85 -24.40 7.36
C ALA A 343 16.92 -23.00 6.69
N THR A 344 17.26 -23.01 5.41
CA THR A 344 17.22 -21.81 4.56
C THR A 344 16.40 -22.13 3.30
N TRP A 345 15.42 -21.29 3.03
CA TRP A 345 14.43 -21.47 1.97
C TRP A 345 14.58 -20.40 0.90
N ASP A 346 14.02 -20.64 -0.28
CA ASP A 346 13.91 -19.63 -1.32
C ASP A 346 12.91 -18.55 -0.92
N PRO A 347 13.29 -17.26 -0.89
CA PRO A 347 12.42 -16.18 -0.44
C PRO A 347 11.12 -16.05 -1.26
N ILE A 348 11.20 -16.25 -2.59
CA ILE A 348 10.04 -16.13 -3.50
C ILE A 348 9.06 -17.29 -3.28
N VAL A 349 9.57 -18.50 -3.15
CA VAL A 349 8.73 -19.68 -2.89
C VAL A 349 8.01 -19.53 -1.56
N THR A 350 8.73 -19.12 -0.50
CA THR A 350 8.14 -18.85 0.82
C THR A 350 7.05 -17.79 0.76
N ALA A 351 7.32 -16.66 0.11
CA ALA A 351 6.37 -15.57 -0.05
C ALA A 351 5.09 -15.99 -0.78
N ARG A 352 5.22 -16.83 -1.81
CA ARG A 352 4.08 -17.37 -2.56
C ARG A 352 3.22 -18.29 -1.71
N SER A 353 3.84 -19.23 -0.97
CA SER A 353 3.13 -20.16 -0.08
C SER A 353 2.43 -19.40 1.06
N SER A 354 3.12 -18.48 1.72
CA SER A 354 2.57 -17.64 2.79
C SER A 354 1.31 -16.88 2.33
N ARG A 355 1.37 -16.21 1.17
CA ARG A 355 0.21 -15.49 0.61
C ARG A 355 -0.92 -16.41 0.17
N ARG A 356 -0.61 -17.56 -0.46
CA ARG A 356 -1.59 -18.55 -0.92
C ARG A 356 -2.43 -19.07 0.23
N HIS A 357 -1.78 -19.41 1.34
CA HIS A 357 -2.43 -19.93 2.52
C HIS A 357 -2.91 -18.86 3.50
N LYS A 358 -2.66 -17.56 3.20
CA LYS A 358 -2.96 -16.42 4.06
C LYS A 358 -2.35 -16.58 5.46
N LEU A 359 -1.15 -17.12 5.53
CA LEU A 359 -0.35 -17.34 6.72
C LEU A 359 0.88 -16.43 6.69
N SER A 360 0.85 -15.36 7.48
CA SER A 360 2.01 -14.49 7.70
C SER A 360 2.57 -14.83 9.09
N SER A 361 3.55 -15.73 9.15
CA SER A 361 4.24 -16.07 10.38
C SER A 361 5.53 -15.25 10.52
N GLU A 362 6.05 -15.13 11.76
CA GLU A 362 7.35 -14.52 12.01
C GLU A 362 8.49 -15.28 11.30
N ALA A 363 8.32 -16.59 11.13
CA ALA A 363 9.24 -17.41 10.36
C ALA A 363 9.19 -17.06 8.85
N SER A 364 8.00 -17.06 8.24
CA SER A 364 7.85 -16.74 6.81
C SER A 364 8.35 -15.33 6.50
N ARG A 365 8.09 -14.35 7.39
CA ARG A 365 8.57 -12.98 7.25
C ARG A 365 10.09 -12.88 7.18
N ARG A 366 10.84 -13.70 7.97
CA ARG A 366 12.31 -13.76 7.93
C ARG A 366 12.79 -14.46 6.68
N PHE A 367 12.22 -15.61 6.33
CA PHE A 367 12.61 -16.35 5.15
C PHE A 367 12.34 -15.58 3.84
N GLU A 368 11.23 -14.83 3.75
CA GLU A 368 10.94 -13.96 2.61
C GLU A 368 11.97 -12.86 2.38
N ARG A 369 12.68 -12.45 3.45
CA ARG A 369 13.69 -11.39 3.40
C ARG A 369 15.12 -11.91 3.36
N GLY A 370 15.31 -13.21 3.48
CA GLY A 370 16.60 -13.88 3.50
C GLY A 370 17.11 -14.12 4.91
N VAL A 371 17.40 -15.38 5.20
CA VAL A 371 18.02 -15.84 6.44
C VAL A 371 19.47 -16.25 6.17
N ASP A 372 20.38 -15.92 7.08
CA ASP A 372 21.79 -16.25 6.97
C ASP A 372 22.00 -17.78 6.91
N PRO A 373 22.45 -18.36 5.80
CA PRO A 373 22.64 -19.80 5.68
C PRO A 373 23.79 -20.35 6.55
N ALA A 374 24.65 -19.50 7.07
CA ALA A 374 25.73 -19.90 8.00
C ALA A 374 25.22 -20.18 9.41
N LEU A 375 24.00 -19.74 9.77
CA LEU A 375 23.45 -19.89 11.12
C LEU A 375 22.89 -21.29 11.42
N VAL A 376 22.63 -22.13 10.43
CA VAL A 376 21.92 -23.41 10.63
C VAL A 376 22.52 -24.25 11.77
N GLU A 377 23.84 -24.40 11.81
CA GLU A 377 24.53 -25.21 12.82
C GLU A 377 24.56 -24.53 14.18
N VAL A 378 24.80 -23.20 14.19
CA VAL A 378 24.86 -22.42 15.41
C VAL A 378 23.50 -22.38 16.11
N ALA A 379 22.44 -22.19 15.34
CA ALA A 379 21.06 -22.19 15.85
C ALA A 379 20.67 -23.54 16.46
N LEU A 380 21.02 -24.64 15.79
CA LEU A 380 20.81 -25.98 16.31
C LEU A 380 21.54 -26.21 17.62
N ASP A 381 22.80 -25.76 17.70
CA ASP A 381 23.63 -25.94 18.89
C ASP A 381 23.11 -25.08 20.06
N MET A 382 22.72 -23.83 19.79
CA MET A 382 22.08 -22.95 20.77
C MET A 382 20.76 -23.52 21.30
N ALA A 383 19.88 -23.96 20.41
CA ALA A 383 18.58 -24.53 20.81
C ALA A 383 18.74 -25.80 21.65
N CYS A 384 19.67 -26.69 21.27
CA CYS A 384 19.97 -27.88 22.03
C CYS A 384 20.56 -27.57 23.41
N ALA A 385 21.48 -26.62 23.51
CA ALA A 385 22.07 -26.16 24.75
C ALA A 385 20.99 -25.62 25.71
N LEU A 386 20.16 -24.70 25.21
CA LEU A 386 19.07 -24.11 26.00
C LEU A 386 18.07 -25.16 26.49
N LEU A 387 17.63 -26.06 25.61
CA LEU A 387 16.69 -27.12 26.01
C LEU A 387 17.31 -28.03 27.05
N GLN A 388 18.59 -28.42 26.90
CA GLN A 388 19.29 -29.26 27.89
C GLN A 388 19.47 -28.54 29.23
N ASP A 389 19.84 -27.27 29.23
CA ASP A 389 20.05 -26.52 30.47
C ASP A 389 18.76 -26.35 31.26
N ILE A 390 17.59 -26.27 30.60
CA ILE A 390 16.29 -26.04 31.25
C ILE A 390 15.58 -27.36 31.59
N ALA A 391 15.52 -28.31 30.65
CA ALA A 391 14.75 -29.56 30.80
C ALA A 391 15.62 -30.80 31.02
N GLY A 392 16.96 -30.64 31.08
CA GLY A 392 17.86 -31.79 31.14
C GLY A 392 17.93 -32.54 29.82
N GLY A 393 18.14 -33.86 29.93
CA GLY A 393 18.28 -34.70 28.76
C GLY A 393 19.68 -34.81 28.20
N THR A 394 19.80 -35.46 27.06
CA THR A 394 21.09 -35.71 26.38
C THR A 394 21.06 -35.22 24.95
N ILE A 395 21.99 -34.35 24.59
CA ILE A 395 22.17 -33.88 23.21
C ILE A 395 22.86 -34.99 22.41
N SER A 396 22.27 -35.37 21.27
CA SER A 396 22.84 -36.41 20.40
C SER A 396 24.18 -35.97 19.86
N THR A 397 25.15 -36.92 19.76
CA THR A 397 26.37 -36.76 18.99
C THR A 397 26.15 -36.84 17.49
N GLY A 398 24.90 -37.19 17.05
CA GLY A 398 24.49 -37.13 15.67
C GLY A 398 23.97 -35.72 15.31
N ARG A 399 24.34 -35.26 14.14
CA ARG A 399 23.80 -34.07 13.50
C ARG A 399 23.72 -34.31 11.99
N THR A 400 22.57 -34.04 11.37
CA THR A 400 22.43 -34.07 9.93
C THR A 400 22.38 -32.63 9.41
N VAL A 401 23.27 -32.30 8.48
CA VAL A 401 23.23 -31.05 7.72
C VAL A 401 23.39 -31.38 6.24
N VAL A 402 22.49 -30.88 5.41
CA VAL A 402 22.48 -31.05 3.97
C VAL A 402 22.47 -29.67 3.30
N GLY A 403 23.20 -29.57 2.18
CA GLY A 403 23.43 -28.29 1.51
C GLY A 403 24.66 -27.57 2.05
N GLU A 404 25.10 -26.57 1.29
CA GLU A 404 26.29 -25.79 1.59
C GLU A 404 25.95 -24.32 1.80
N VAL A 405 26.82 -23.60 2.54
CA VAL A 405 26.74 -22.15 2.60
C VAL A 405 27.10 -21.59 1.23
N PRO A 406 26.23 -20.80 0.58
CA PRO A 406 26.51 -20.26 -0.74
C PRO A 406 27.71 -19.31 -0.70
N VAL A 407 28.52 -19.36 -1.74
CA VAL A 407 29.56 -18.36 -1.96
C VAL A 407 28.90 -17.08 -2.44
N MET A 408 29.13 -15.98 -1.70
CA MET A 408 28.60 -14.69 -2.06
C MET A 408 29.31 -14.13 -3.29
N PRO A 409 28.58 -13.50 -4.23
CA PRO A 409 29.19 -12.91 -5.42
C PRO A 409 30.10 -11.74 -5.07
N THR A 410 31.18 -11.58 -5.85
CA THR A 410 32.03 -10.39 -5.73
C THR A 410 31.39 -9.21 -6.46
N ILE A 411 31.18 -8.13 -5.76
CA ILE A 411 30.70 -6.86 -6.30
C ILE A 411 31.91 -5.97 -6.59
N ARG A 412 31.98 -5.43 -7.79
CA ARG A 412 33.07 -4.52 -8.19
C ARG A 412 32.59 -3.08 -8.19
N MET A 413 33.23 -2.20 -7.44
CA MET A 413 32.87 -0.80 -7.31
C MET A 413 34.13 0.09 -7.35
N ALA A 414 34.07 1.25 -8.01
CA ALA A 414 35.10 2.27 -7.87
C ALA A 414 35.08 2.88 -6.48
N VAL A 415 36.25 3.06 -5.85
CA VAL A 415 36.34 3.65 -4.50
C VAL A 415 35.74 5.07 -4.44
N SER A 416 35.75 5.81 -5.56
CA SER A 416 35.14 7.14 -5.70
C SER A 416 33.62 7.12 -5.90
N ARG A 417 33.01 5.96 -6.11
CA ARG A 417 31.59 5.84 -6.49
C ARG A 417 30.64 6.43 -5.46
N PRO A 418 30.78 6.18 -4.14
CA PRO A 418 29.92 6.81 -3.14
C PRO A 418 29.94 8.35 -3.20
N GLY A 419 31.14 8.93 -3.33
CA GLY A 419 31.30 10.37 -3.46
C GLY A 419 30.67 10.96 -4.71
N GLN A 420 30.77 10.25 -5.84
CA GLN A 420 30.12 10.67 -7.09
C GLN A 420 28.58 10.70 -6.99
N ILE A 421 28.01 9.75 -6.28
CA ILE A 421 26.55 9.69 -6.10
C ILE A 421 26.08 10.75 -5.10
N ALA A 422 26.77 10.88 -3.95
CA ALA A 422 26.40 11.82 -2.90
C ALA A 422 26.75 13.28 -3.23
N GLY A 423 27.70 13.51 -4.14
CA GLY A 423 28.25 14.83 -4.36
C GLY A 423 29.15 15.33 -3.21
N VAL A 424 29.70 14.40 -2.41
CA VAL A 424 30.59 14.64 -1.27
C VAL A 424 31.83 13.79 -1.44
N ASP A 425 33.01 14.35 -1.15
CA ASP A 425 34.26 13.58 -1.21
C ASP A 425 34.44 12.73 0.05
N TYR A 426 34.54 11.41 -0.13
CA TYR A 426 34.90 10.47 0.91
C TYR A 426 36.34 9.96 0.70
N ALA A 427 37.11 9.90 1.79
CA ALA A 427 38.45 9.31 1.76
C ALA A 427 38.36 7.80 1.43
N PRO A 428 39.28 7.24 0.64
CA PRO A 428 39.29 5.80 0.33
C PRO A 428 39.23 4.91 1.57
N GLU A 429 39.96 5.29 2.62
CA GLU A 429 39.98 4.56 3.88
C GLU A 429 38.64 4.53 4.58
N THR A 430 37.85 5.62 4.47
CA THR A 430 36.49 5.69 5.00
C THR A 430 35.55 4.72 4.24
N VAL A 431 35.58 4.74 2.92
CA VAL A 431 34.76 3.83 2.11
C VAL A 431 35.08 2.37 2.42
N VAL A 432 36.34 2.01 2.42
CA VAL A 432 36.80 0.65 2.75
C VAL A 432 36.45 0.27 4.19
N GLY A 433 36.63 1.22 5.12
CA GLY A 433 36.33 1.04 6.55
C GLY A 433 34.84 0.71 6.77
N ARG A 434 33.93 1.50 6.20
CA ARG A 434 32.50 1.26 6.34
C ARG A 434 32.05 -0.06 5.73
N LEU A 435 32.53 -0.42 4.56
CA LEU A 435 32.21 -1.72 3.96
C LEU A 435 32.71 -2.90 4.80
N ARG A 436 33.90 -2.79 5.42
CA ARG A 436 34.37 -3.81 6.37
C ARG A 436 33.55 -3.85 7.66
N GLU A 437 33.10 -2.72 8.14
CA GLU A 437 32.23 -2.62 9.32
C GLU A 437 30.88 -3.30 9.09
N VAL A 438 30.31 -3.21 7.88
CA VAL A 438 29.12 -3.99 7.46
C VAL A 438 29.39 -5.50 7.43
N GLY A 439 30.64 -5.91 7.46
CA GLY A 439 31.08 -7.31 7.42
C GLY A 439 31.59 -7.78 6.06
N CYS A 440 31.73 -6.90 5.09
CA CYS A 440 32.25 -7.24 3.79
C CYS A 440 33.76 -7.53 3.80
N THR A 441 34.20 -8.49 2.98
CA THR A 441 35.62 -8.66 2.66
C THR A 441 35.96 -7.75 1.49
N VAL A 442 36.89 -6.81 1.70
CA VAL A 442 37.23 -5.78 0.72
C VAL A 442 38.68 -5.90 0.30
N THR A 443 38.92 -6.04 -1.01
CA THR A 443 40.25 -6.01 -1.64
C THR A 443 40.30 -4.80 -2.59
N GLU A 444 41.34 -3.97 -2.43
CA GLU A 444 41.52 -2.78 -3.26
C GLU A 444 42.66 -3.01 -4.27
N HIS A 445 42.42 -2.57 -5.53
CA HIS A 445 43.41 -2.55 -6.59
C HIS A 445 43.10 -1.46 -7.62
N ASP A 446 44.04 -0.64 -7.95
CA ASP A 446 43.95 0.40 -8.99
C ASP A 446 42.71 1.33 -8.87
N GLY A 447 42.31 1.72 -7.62
CA GLY A 447 41.16 2.55 -7.35
C GLY A 447 39.78 1.86 -7.52
N MET A 448 39.82 0.52 -7.69
CA MET A 448 38.65 -0.34 -7.69
C MET A 448 38.63 -1.22 -6.44
N LEU A 449 37.44 -1.53 -5.97
CA LEU A 449 37.18 -2.43 -4.86
C LEU A 449 36.51 -3.70 -5.39
N ASP A 450 37.06 -4.85 -5.03
CA ASP A 450 36.39 -6.14 -5.10
C ASP A 450 35.81 -6.43 -3.71
N VAL A 451 34.49 -6.42 -3.60
CA VAL A 451 33.76 -6.52 -2.33
C VAL A 451 32.95 -7.79 -2.30
N VAL A 452 33.21 -8.65 -1.28
CA VAL A 452 32.43 -9.87 -1.05
C VAL A 452 31.54 -9.64 0.17
N PRO A 453 30.20 -9.59 0.03
CA PRO A 453 29.28 -9.44 1.15
C PRO A 453 29.33 -10.62 2.11
N PRO A 454 29.00 -10.45 3.39
CA PRO A 454 28.79 -11.55 4.31
C PRO A 454 27.49 -12.31 4.01
N THR A 455 27.38 -13.55 4.45
CA THR A 455 26.25 -14.44 4.18
C THR A 455 24.90 -13.94 4.70
N TRP A 456 24.91 -13.06 5.69
CA TRP A 456 23.69 -12.43 6.25
C TRP A 456 23.22 -11.20 5.47
N ARG A 457 23.94 -10.77 4.42
CA ARG A 457 23.61 -9.63 3.57
C ARG A 457 23.32 -10.08 2.13
N PRO A 458 22.26 -10.90 1.90
CA PRO A 458 21.89 -11.35 0.57
C PRO A 458 21.31 -10.24 -0.32
N ASP A 459 21.02 -9.10 0.27
CA ASP A 459 20.55 -7.86 -0.35
C ASP A 459 21.66 -7.15 -1.14
N LEU A 460 22.91 -7.26 -0.71
CA LEU A 460 24.05 -6.63 -1.39
C LEU A 460 24.38 -7.41 -2.67
N THR A 461 24.00 -6.87 -3.82
CA THR A 461 24.10 -7.54 -5.12
C THR A 461 24.79 -6.70 -6.18
N GLU A 462 24.81 -5.38 -6.03
CA GLU A 462 25.39 -4.44 -6.99
C GLU A 462 26.07 -3.26 -6.29
N ASP A 463 26.77 -2.41 -7.06
CA ASP A 463 27.54 -1.27 -6.54
C ASP A 463 26.68 -0.22 -5.85
N ALA A 464 25.44 -0.06 -6.29
CA ALA A 464 24.48 0.85 -5.67
C ALA A 464 24.19 0.48 -4.21
N ASP A 465 24.07 -0.83 -3.91
CA ASP A 465 23.83 -1.34 -2.56
C ASP A 465 25.02 -0.99 -1.64
N LEU A 466 26.24 -1.13 -2.16
CA LEU A 466 27.47 -0.77 -1.40
C LEU A 466 27.58 0.75 -1.17
N VAL A 467 27.14 1.55 -2.16
CA VAL A 467 27.07 3.01 -2.01
C VAL A 467 26.16 3.39 -0.86
N GLU A 468 24.96 2.80 -0.79
CA GLU A 468 24.03 3.07 0.30
C GLU A 468 24.64 2.76 1.68
N GLU A 469 25.32 1.64 1.82
CA GLU A 469 25.97 1.27 3.08
C GLU A 469 27.00 2.32 3.55
N VAL A 470 27.78 2.85 2.63
CA VAL A 470 28.73 3.91 2.97
C VAL A 470 28.00 5.19 3.37
N LEU A 471 26.99 5.61 2.58
CA LEU A 471 26.32 6.89 2.81
C LEU A 471 25.51 6.89 4.12
N ARG A 472 24.82 5.79 4.44
CA ARG A 472 24.02 5.73 5.67
C ARG A 472 24.87 5.74 6.93
N LEU A 473 26.05 5.08 6.90
CA LEU A 473 26.94 5.02 8.05
C LEU A 473 27.80 6.28 8.21
N GLU A 474 28.04 7.03 7.12
CA GLU A 474 28.66 8.36 7.20
C GLU A 474 27.66 9.46 7.59
N GLY A 475 26.34 9.23 7.41
CA GLY A 475 25.27 10.16 7.76
C GLY A 475 24.62 10.80 6.53
N LEU A 476 23.41 10.38 6.22
CA LEU A 476 22.63 10.96 5.10
C LEU A 476 22.27 12.44 5.33
N ALA A 477 22.15 12.86 6.59
CA ALA A 477 21.84 14.24 6.95
C ALA A 477 23.00 15.23 6.63
N ASP A 478 24.21 14.73 6.54
CA ASP A 478 25.40 15.55 6.24
C ASP A 478 25.60 15.79 4.74
N ILE A 479 24.83 15.12 3.88
CA ILE A 479 24.86 15.32 2.44
C ILE A 479 24.18 16.66 2.11
N PRO A 480 24.91 17.62 1.48
CA PRO A 480 24.35 18.94 1.19
C PRO A 480 23.22 18.86 0.18
N ALA A 481 22.12 19.52 0.48
CA ALA A 481 21.01 19.67 -0.45
C ALA A 481 21.38 20.64 -1.58
N ILE A 482 21.87 20.12 -2.69
CA ILE A 482 22.19 20.91 -3.87
C ILE A 482 20.98 20.92 -4.81
N VAL A 483 20.37 22.07 -4.98
CA VAL A 483 19.28 22.24 -5.94
C VAL A 483 19.87 22.16 -7.37
N PRO A 484 19.47 21.17 -8.18
CA PRO A 484 19.99 21.06 -9.53
C PRO A 484 19.57 22.28 -10.36
N THR A 485 20.52 22.81 -11.12
CA THR A 485 20.23 23.87 -12.10
C THR A 485 19.27 23.33 -13.14
N VAL A 486 18.12 23.98 -13.27
CA VAL A 486 17.18 23.66 -14.35
C VAL A 486 17.85 24.02 -15.66
N SER A 487 18.11 23.05 -16.53
CA SER A 487 18.51 23.32 -17.89
C SER A 487 17.44 24.19 -18.53
N ALA A 488 17.86 25.23 -19.29
CA ALA A 488 16.95 26.06 -20.06
C ALA A 488 16.19 25.19 -21.07
N GLY A 489 15.09 24.67 -20.63
CA GLY A 489 14.27 23.73 -21.38
C GLY A 489 13.44 24.46 -22.44
N LYS A 490 12.85 23.69 -23.34
CA LYS A 490 11.94 24.23 -24.39
C LYS A 490 10.56 24.63 -23.81
N GLY A 491 10.39 24.60 -22.49
CA GLY A 491 9.13 24.84 -21.80
C GLY A 491 8.12 23.68 -21.99
N LEU A 492 6.84 24.01 -21.87
CA LEU A 492 5.77 23.04 -22.04
C LEU A 492 5.65 22.58 -23.49
N THR A 493 5.37 21.29 -23.69
CA THR A 493 5.01 20.74 -25.00
C THR A 493 3.72 21.40 -25.54
N PRO A 494 3.45 21.36 -26.85
CA PRO A 494 2.18 21.88 -27.39
C PRO A 494 0.95 21.25 -26.73
N ALA A 495 0.97 19.94 -26.44
CA ALA A 495 -0.12 19.25 -25.76
C ALA A 495 -0.33 19.73 -24.30
N GLN A 496 0.77 19.96 -23.56
CA GLN A 496 0.71 20.53 -22.20
C GLN A 496 0.19 21.97 -22.21
N LYS A 497 0.63 22.78 -23.17
CA LYS A 497 0.12 24.17 -23.36
C LYS A 497 -1.38 24.14 -23.64
N ARG A 498 -1.83 23.26 -24.52
CA ARG A 498 -3.24 23.08 -24.85
C ARG A 498 -4.07 22.71 -23.61
N ARG A 499 -3.63 21.69 -22.85
CA ARG A 499 -4.32 21.29 -21.60
C ARG A 499 -4.45 22.47 -20.64
N ARG A 500 -3.38 23.24 -20.45
CA ARG A 500 -3.38 24.42 -19.58
C ARG A 500 -4.29 25.53 -20.10
N ALA A 501 -4.30 25.77 -21.42
CA ALA A 501 -5.16 26.78 -22.05
C ALA A 501 -6.65 26.43 -21.85
N ILE A 502 -7.03 25.17 -22.01
CA ILE A 502 -8.40 24.69 -21.76
C ILE A 502 -8.81 24.94 -20.30
N GLY A 503 -7.97 24.52 -19.34
CA GLY A 503 -8.28 24.73 -17.92
C GLY A 503 -8.46 26.21 -17.56
N HIS A 504 -7.58 27.08 -18.05
CA HIS A 504 -7.71 28.52 -17.84
C HIS A 504 -8.97 29.08 -18.49
N ALA A 505 -9.26 28.70 -19.74
CA ALA A 505 -10.44 29.21 -20.44
C ALA A 505 -11.73 28.86 -19.71
N LEU A 506 -11.87 27.61 -19.27
CA LEU A 506 -13.05 27.18 -18.52
C LEU A 506 -13.13 27.85 -17.14
N ALA A 507 -12.01 27.96 -16.41
CA ALA A 507 -11.97 28.66 -15.14
C ALA A 507 -12.37 30.14 -15.27
N TYR A 508 -11.83 30.85 -16.26
CA TYR A 508 -12.22 32.24 -16.55
C TYR A 508 -13.63 32.35 -17.11
N GLY A 509 -14.15 31.28 -17.72
CA GLY A 509 -15.54 31.13 -18.13
C GLY A 509 -16.53 30.87 -16.97
N GLY A 510 -16.05 30.85 -15.73
CA GLY A 510 -16.88 30.69 -14.53
C GLY A 510 -17.10 29.24 -14.09
N TYR A 511 -16.36 28.28 -14.63
CA TYR A 511 -16.40 26.89 -14.20
C TYR A 511 -15.40 26.62 -13.09
N VAL A 512 -15.76 25.77 -12.14
CA VAL A 512 -14.89 25.28 -11.05
C VAL A 512 -14.29 23.94 -11.47
N GLU A 513 -12.96 23.84 -11.39
CA GLU A 513 -12.28 22.57 -11.69
C GLU A 513 -12.49 21.55 -10.58
N ILE A 514 -12.80 20.34 -10.99
CA ILE A 514 -12.80 19.16 -10.12
C ILE A 514 -11.87 18.11 -10.72
N LEU A 515 -11.42 17.17 -9.88
CA LEU A 515 -10.65 16.00 -10.30
C LEU A 515 -11.60 14.80 -10.46
N PRO A 516 -12.01 14.44 -11.69
CA PRO A 516 -12.83 13.26 -11.90
C PRO A 516 -12.07 12.00 -11.48
N THR A 517 -12.70 11.12 -10.72
CA THR A 517 -12.10 9.82 -10.41
C THR A 517 -12.11 8.94 -11.66
N PRO A 518 -11.03 8.15 -11.90
CA PRO A 518 -10.99 7.26 -13.06
C PRO A 518 -11.88 6.03 -12.89
N PHE A 519 -12.28 5.70 -11.67
CA PHE A 519 -13.11 4.53 -11.38
C PHE A 519 -14.59 4.91 -11.36
N ILE A 520 -15.40 4.11 -12.03
CA ILE A 520 -16.84 4.31 -12.13
C ILE A 520 -17.59 3.05 -11.72
N ARG A 521 -18.86 3.20 -11.40
CA ARG A 521 -19.74 2.10 -11.02
C ARG A 521 -20.01 1.18 -12.21
N GLN A 522 -20.06 -0.12 -11.96
CA GLN A 522 -20.33 -1.12 -13.00
C GLN A 522 -21.72 -0.95 -13.64
N ASP A 523 -22.71 -0.48 -12.89
CA ASP A 523 -24.09 -0.27 -13.33
C ASP A 523 -24.34 1.08 -14.01
N THR A 524 -23.29 1.91 -14.18
CA THR A 524 -23.39 3.25 -14.77
C THR A 524 -24.09 3.25 -16.13
N PHE A 525 -23.68 2.37 -17.02
CA PHE A 525 -24.21 2.34 -18.38
C PHE A 525 -25.62 1.75 -18.48
N ASP A 526 -25.99 0.88 -17.54
CA ASP A 526 -27.37 0.41 -17.37
C ASP A 526 -28.26 1.54 -16.85
N THR A 527 -27.77 2.30 -15.90
CA THR A 527 -28.46 3.50 -15.38
C THR A 527 -28.69 4.53 -16.48
N TRP A 528 -27.80 4.68 -17.44
CA TRP A 528 -27.95 5.56 -18.59
C TRP A 528 -28.86 4.96 -19.69
N GLY A 529 -29.12 3.64 -19.63
CA GLY A 529 -29.91 2.93 -20.64
C GLY A 529 -29.18 2.70 -21.96
N LEU A 530 -27.82 2.57 -21.91
CA LEU A 530 -27.04 2.28 -23.09
C LEU A 530 -27.32 0.85 -23.60
N ALA A 531 -27.33 0.69 -24.93
CA ALA A 531 -27.41 -0.63 -25.57
C ALA A 531 -26.24 -1.53 -25.15
N ALA A 532 -26.40 -2.83 -25.22
CA ALA A 532 -25.37 -3.79 -24.80
C ALA A 532 -24.11 -3.69 -25.69
N GLU A 533 -24.27 -3.28 -26.91
CA GLU A 533 -23.22 -3.15 -27.94
C GLU A 533 -22.55 -1.76 -27.93
N ASP A 534 -22.95 -0.87 -27.03
CA ASP A 534 -22.37 0.48 -26.96
C ASP A 534 -20.86 0.38 -26.58
N GLU A 535 -20.01 1.02 -27.38
CA GLU A 535 -18.56 0.95 -27.27
C GLU A 535 -18.06 1.41 -25.88
N ARG A 536 -18.78 2.30 -25.23
CA ARG A 536 -18.43 2.79 -23.87
C ARG A 536 -18.50 1.71 -22.80
N ARG A 537 -19.19 0.59 -23.07
CA ARG A 537 -19.23 -0.59 -22.19
C ARG A 537 -17.93 -1.40 -22.25
N ASN A 538 -17.08 -1.19 -23.24
CA ASN A 538 -15.77 -1.82 -23.33
C ASN A 538 -14.78 -1.20 -22.35
N ALA A 539 -15.06 -1.34 -21.08
CA ALA A 539 -14.25 -0.77 -20.00
C ALA A 539 -13.24 -1.78 -19.44
N VAL A 540 -12.11 -1.28 -18.96
CA VAL A 540 -11.12 -2.08 -18.24
C VAL A 540 -11.66 -2.40 -16.85
N ALA A 541 -11.75 -3.69 -16.49
CA ALA A 541 -12.11 -4.12 -15.16
C ALA A 541 -10.88 -4.21 -14.25
N VAL A 542 -11.01 -3.71 -13.02
CA VAL A 542 -10.00 -3.83 -11.99
C VAL A 542 -10.10 -5.20 -11.34
N ARG A 543 -8.99 -5.93 -11.27
CA ARG A 543 -8.97 -7.32 -10.76
C ARG A 543 -9.27 -7.42 -9.26
N ASN A 544 -8.82 -6.44 -8.48
CA ASN A 544 -8.97 -6.39 -7.02
C ASN A 544 -9.28 -4.95 -6.57
N PRO A 545 -10.49 -4.43 -6.90
CA PRO A 545 -10.86 -3.07 -6.56
C PRO A 545 -10.94 -2.88 -5.05
N LEU A 546 -10.62 -1.68 -4.58
CA LEU A 546 -10.81 -1.30 -3.17
C LEU A 546 -12.29 -1.25 -2.80
N ASP A 547 -13.12 -0.78 -3.74
CA ASP A 547 -14.57 -0.77 -3.64
C ASP A 547 -15.15 -1.59 -4.81
N ALA A 548 -15.90 -2.64 -4.50
CA ALA A 548 -16.48 -3.54 -5.48
C ALA A 548 -17.49 -2.85 -6.43
N ASP A 549 -18.14 -1.78 -5.97
CA ASP A 549 -19.05 -1.00 -6.80
C ASP A 549 -18.33 -0.19 -7.87
N TYR A 550 -17.08 0.24 -7.61
CA TYR A 550 -16.25 1.06 -8.48
C TYR A 550 -15.12 0.23 -9.12
N ALA A 551 -15.49 -0.86 -9.76
CA ALA A 551 -14.56 -1.87 -10.26
C ALA A 551 -14.16 -1.73 -11.73
N ILE A 552 -14.59 -0.69 -12.44
CA ILE A 552 -14.21 -0.44 -13.83
C ILE A 552 -13.58 0.94 -14.02
N VAL A 553 -12.66 1.04 -14.98
CA VAL A 553 -12.06 2.32 -15.36
C VAL A 553 -12.96 3.01 -16.40
N GLY A 554 -13.29 4.26 -16.16
CA GLY A 554 -14.22 5.01 -16.99
C GLY A 554 -13.76 5.21 -18.42
N THR A 555 -14.68 4.99 -19.34
CA THR A 555 -14.58 5.34 -20.77
C THR A 555 -15.11 6.74 -21.07
N THR A 556 -15.64 7.45 -20.05
CA THR A 556 -16.19 8.81 -20.08
C THR A 556 -15.98 9.46 -18.70
N LEU A 557 -15.87 10.79 -18.65
CA LEU A 557 -15.71 11.55 -17.41
C LEU A 557 -17.04 11.81 -16.68
N LEU A 558 -18.14 11.75 -17.39
CA LEU A 558 -19.44 12.20 -16.88
C LEU A 558 -19.90 11.47 -15.61
N PRO A 559 -19.71 10.14 -15.42
CA PRO A 559 -20.20 9.48 -14.20
C PRO A 559 -19.66 10.12 -12.92
N SER A 560 -18.37 10.29 -12.84
CA SER A 560 -17.69 10.91 -11.69
C SER A 560 -18.11 12.38 -11.49
N MET A 561 -18.28 13.11 -12.59
CA MET A 561 -18.72 14.52 -12.53
C MET A 561 -20.17 14.65 -12.09
N LEU A 562 -21.06 13.76 -12.54
CA LEU A 562 -22.47 13.76 -12.14
C LEU A 562 -22.64 13.37 -10.67
N GLU A 563 -21.83 12.45 -10.17
CA GLU A 563 -21.76 12.14 -8.73
C GLU A 563 -21.29 13.35 -7.91
N ALA A 564 -20.32 14.12 -8.42
CA ALA A 564 -19.88 15.36 -7.77
C ALA A 564 -21.03 16.39 -7.71
N VAL A 565 -21.83 16.53 -8.80
CA VAL A 565 -23.02 17.38 -8.79
C VAL A 565 -24.03 16.89 -7.75
N ALA A 566 -24.39 15.61 -7.75
CA ALA A 566 -25.35 15.04 -6.80
C ALA A 566 -24.92 15.29 -5.35
N ARG A 567 -23.63 15.11 -5.05
CA ARG A 567 -23.04 15.34 -3.73
C ARG A 567 -23.12 16.80 -3.28
N ASN A 568 -22.83 17.73 -4.19
CA ASN A 568 -22.90 19.16 -3.89
C ASN A 568 -24.35 19.65 -3.73
N VAL A 569 -25.25 19.17 -4.56
CA VAL A 569 -26.70 19.46 -4.45
C VAL A 569 -27.26 18.95 -3.11
N ALA A 570 -26.88 17.73 -2.70
CA ALA A 570 -27.28 17.19 -1.39
C ALA A 570 -26.75 18.03 -0.20
N ARG A 571 -25.71 18.85 -0.42
CA ARG A 571 -25.16 19.79 0.56
C ARG A 571 -25.72 21.22 0.43
N GLY A 572 -26.73 21.40 -0.41
CA GLY A 572 -27.43 22.67 -0.58
C GLY A 572 -26.88 23.59 -1.66
N MET A 573 -25.86 23.15 -2.42
CA MET A 573 -25.34 23.90 -3.56
C MET A 573 -26.11 23.57 -4.84
N THR A 574 -27.03 24.43 -5.23
CA THR A 574 -27.97 24.16 -6.34
C THR A 574 -27.54 24.76 -7.67
N ASN A 575 -26.65 25.76 -7.66
CA ASN A 575 -26.14 26.43 -8.85
C ASN A 575 -24.66 26.05 -9.04
N LEU A 576 -24.40 25.17 -10.00
CA LEU A 576 -23.08 24.58 -10.20
C LEU A 576 -22.64 24.69 -11.65
N SER A 577 -21.38 25.08 -11.85
CA SER A 577 -20.67 25.07 -13.11
C SER A 577 -19.34 24.37 -12.88
N LEU A 578 -19.25 23.09 -13.20
CA LEU A 578 -18.07 22.25 -12.92
C LEU A 578 -17.39 21.85 -14.23
N PHE A 579 -16.06 21.73 -14.20
CA PHE A 579 -15.32 21.08 -15.28
C PHE A 579 -14.23 20.15 -14.74
N GLY A 580 -13.80 19.22 -15.58
CA GLY A 580 -12.68 18.32 -15.28
C GLY A 580 -11.94 17.92 -16.54
N GLN A 581 -10.64 17.66 -16.42
CA GLN A 581 -9.79 17.14 -17.49
C GLN A 581 -9.08 15.88 -16.99
N GLN A 582 -9.36 14.74 -17.61
CA GLN A 582 -8.76 13.46 -17.25
C GLN A 582 -8.65 12.55 -18.46
N GLN A 583 -7.75 11.57 -18.38
CA GLN A 583 -7.73 10.47 -19.34
C GLN A 583 -8.86 9.52 -19.06
N VAL A 584 -9.49 9.03 -20.12
CA VAL A 584 -10.43 7.90 -20.09
C VAL A 584 -9.72 6.68 -20.65
N SER A 585 -10.25 5.48 -20.43
CA SER A 585 -9.60 4.23 -20.86
C SER A 585 -10.55 3.41 -21.70
N VAL A 586 -10.21 3.24 -22.96
CA VAL A 586 -11.00 2.46 -23.94
C VAL A 586 -10.23 1.21 -24.32
N VAL A 587 -10.83 0.04 -24.15
CA VAL A 587 -10.19 -1.22 -24.56
C VAL A 587 -10.07 -1.28 -26.08
N GLN A 588 -8.85 -1.47 -26.58
CA GLN A 588 -8.53 -1.60 -28.01
C GLN A 588 -7.90 -2.95 -28.31
N GLY A 589 -8.43 -4.02 -28.08
CA GLY A 589 -7.86 -5.33 -28.38
C GLY A 589 -8.26 -6.38 -27.36
N ALA A 590 -8.14 -7.62 -27.74
CA ALA A 590 -8.43 -8.74 -26.87
C ALA A 590 -7.11 -9.38 -26.39
N GLY A 591 -6.97 -9.53 -25.09
CA GLY A 591 -5.92 -10.32 -24.51
C GLY A 591 -5.21 -9.71 -23.31
N MET A 592 -4.45 -10.53 -22.62
CA MET A 592 -3.55 -10.11 -21.54
C MET A 592 -2.25 -9.56 -22.12
N SER A 593 -1.73 -8.50 -21.52
CA SER A 593 -0.40 -8.00 -21.87
C SER A 593 0.66 -9.07 -21.60
N PRO A 594 1.61 -9.31 -22.52
CA PRO A 594 2.69 -10.26 -22.30
C PRO A 594 3.61 -9.78 -21.18
N MET A 595 4.13 -10.73 -20.38
CA MET A 595 5.19 -10.46 -19.42
C MET A 595 6.53 -10.56 -20.14
N LEU A 596 7.13 -9.43 -20.48
CA LEU A 596 8.44 -9.41 -21.14
C LEU A 596 9.55 -9.73 -20.13
N SER A 597 10.63 -10.35 -20.62
CA SER A 597 11.82 -10.61 -19.79
C SER A 597 12.51 -9.29 -19.40
N VAL A 598 12.94 -9.20 -18.14
CA VAL A 598 13.73 -8.07 -17.63
C VAL A 598 15.24 -8.36 -17.67
N ALA A 599 15.66 -9.58 -18.03
CA ALA A 599 17.07 -9.97 -18.08
C ALA A 599 17.86 -9.27 -19.19
N GLN A 600 17.16 -8.77 -20.22
CA GLN A 600 17.73 -7.98 -21.31
C GLN A 600 16.67 -7.02 -21.85
N ARG A 601 17.10 -5.96 -22.52
CA ARG A 601 16.16 -5.04 -23.19
C ARG A 601 15.35 -5.81 -24.22
N PRO A 602 13.99 -5.78 -24.16
CA PRO A 602 13.14 -6.38 -25.18
C PRO A 602 13.38 -5.75 -26.56
N SER A 603 13.15 -6.51 -27.62
CA SER A 603 13.19 -5.99 -28.98
C SER A 603 12.08 -4.94 -29.22
N ASP A 604 12.29 -4.08 -30.20
CA ASP A 604 11.28 -3.04 -30.56
C ASP A 604 9.94 -3.69 -31.00
N ALA A 605 9.97 -4.89 -31.59
CA ALA A 605 8.78 -5.64 -31.95
C ALA A 605 8.02 -6.17 -30.71
N GLU A 606 8.71 -6.66 -29.70
CA GLU A 606 8.09 -7.07 -28.43
C GLU A 606 7.51 -5.88 -27.67
N ILE A 607 8.22 -4.76 -27.67
CA ILE A 607 7.71 -3.50 -27.07
C ILE A 607 6.44 -3.04 -27.80
N ALA A 608 6.46 -3.03 -29.14
CA ALA A 608 5.29 -2.68 -29.95
C ALA A 608 4.12 -3.63 -29.71
N GLY A 609 4.38 -4.95 -29.58
CA GLY A 609 3.39 -5.95 -29.23
C GLY A 609 2.76 -5.71 -27.85
N LEU A 610 3.59 -5.36 -26.85
CA LEU A 610 3.12 -4.99 -25.52
C LEU A 610 2.24 -3.74 -25.56
N LEU A 611 2.71 -2.69 -26.24
CA LEU A 611 1.97 -1.42 -26.33
C LEU A 611 0.62 -1.59 -27.05
N ALA A 612 0.52 -2.49 -28.03
CA ALA A 612 -0.72 -2.78 -28.72
C ALA A 612 -1.79 -3.45 -27.84
N THR A 613 -1.41 -4.03 -26.70
CA THR A 613 -2.36 -4.63 -25.73
C THR A 613 -2.87 -3.62 -24.70
N LEU A 614 -2.27 -2.43 -24.61
CA LEU A 614 -2.68 -1.40 -23.64
C LEU A 614 -3.99 -0.74 -24.10
N PRO A 615 -4.84 -0.31 -23.15
CA PRO A 615 -6.02 0.48 -23.50
C PRO A 615 -5.62 1.81 -24.12
N TYR A 616 -6.42 2.31 -25.05
CA TYR A 616 -6.29 3.68 -25.54
C TYR A 616 -6.75 4.66 -24.46
N GLN A 617 -5.91 5.63 -24.12
CA GLN A 617 -6.14 6.57 -23.01
C GLN A 617 -6.14 8.03 -23.50
N PRO A 618 -7.17 8.48 -24.24
CA PRO A 618 -7.27 9.86 -24.67
C PRO A 618 -7.58 10.79 -23.51
N LEU A 619 -7.04 12.01 -23.60
CA LEU A 619 -7.42 13.09 -22.70
C LEU A 619 -8.79 13.63 -23.09
N HIS A 620 -9.73 13.62 -22.17
CA HIS A 620 -11.04 14.25 -22.30
C HIS A 620 -11.13 15.50 -21.42
N VAL A 621 -12.03 16.39 -21.79
CA VAL A 621 -12.52 17.50 -20.97
C VAL A 621 -14.03 17.41 -20.93
N ALA A 622 -14.59 17.58 -19.74
CA ALA A 622 -16.04 17.62 -19.57
C ALA A 622 -16.45 18.82 -18.73
N THR A 623 -17.66 19.33 -19.00
CA THR A 623 -18.33 20.32 -18.15
C THR A 623 -19.70 19.81 -17.75
N VAL A 624 -20.14 20.18 -16.54
CA VAL A 624 -21.50 19.91 -16.07
C VAL A 624 -22.03 21.16 -15.40
N GLY A 625 -23.23 21.56 -15.77
CA GLY A 625 -23.91 22.71 -15.21
C GLY A 625 -25.33 22.44 -14.80
N THR A 626 -25.79 23.06 -13.72
CA THR A 626 -27.15 22.94 -13.20
C THR A 626 -27.55 24.18 -12.40
N GLY A 627 -28.84 24.44 -12.31
CA GLY A 627 -29.39 25.62 -11.62
C GLY A 627 -29.24 26.89 -12.45
N LEU A 628 -28.93 27.99 -11.79
CA LEU A 628 -28.73 29.28 -12.46
C LEU A 628 -27.28 29.45 -12.94
N ILE A 629 -27.12 29.78 -14.21
CA ILE A 629 -25.84 30.23 -14.76
C ILE A 629 -25.65 31.72 -14.59
N GLU A 630 -26.75 32.50 -14.66
CA GLU A 630 -26.78 33.92 -14.35
C GLU A 630 -27.65 34.16 -13.14
N PHE A 631 -27.10 34.85 -12.14
CA PHE A 631 -27.85 35.10 -10.90
C PHE A 631 -28.76 36.31 -11.05
N SER A 632 -29.95 36.25 -10.41
CA SER A 632 -30.84 37.42 -10.33
C SER A 632 -30.15 38.56 -9.57
N GLY A 633 -30.29 39.77 -10.07
CA GLY A 633 -29.66 40.93 -9.48
C GLY A 633 -30.18 42.24 -10.06
N PRO A 634 -29.51 43.38 -9.75
CA PRO A 634 -29.92 44.72 -10.26
C PRO A 634 -30.00 44.82 -11.78
N TRP A 635 -29.37 43.88 -12.49
CA TRP A 635 -29.28 43.86 -13.95
C TRP A 635 -30.36 43.06 -14.64
N GLY A 636 -31.18 42.33 -13.88
CA GLY A 636 -32.27 41.49 -14.42
C GLY A 636 -32.55 40.24 -13.64
N GLU A 637 -33.47 39.43 -14.19
CA GLU A 637 -33.79 38.11 -13.66
C GLU A 637 -32.65 37.12 -13.99
N GLY A 638 -32.45 36.12 -13.11
CA GLY A 638 -31.47 35.06 -13.34
C GLY A 638 -31.88 34.16 -14.49
N ARG A 639 -30.92 33.49 -15.09
CA ARG A 639 -31.11 32.54 -16.18
C ARG A 639 -30.65 31.13 -15.80
N GLU A 640 -31.51 30.16 -16.02
CA GLU A 640 -31.18 28.76 -15.80
C GLU A 640 -30.25 28.22 -16.91
N TYR A 641 -29.46 27.18 -16.54
CA TYR A 641 -28.69 26.41 -17.49
C TYR A 641 -29.59 25.83 -18.59
N SER A 642 -29.04 25.79 -19.81
CA SER A 642 -29.65 25.22 -20.99
C SER A 642 -28.62 24.41 -21.81
N TYR A 643 -29.12 23.65 -22.78
CA TYR A 643 -28.22 22.96 -23.73
C TYR A 643 -27.26 23.92 -24.46
N ALA A 644 -27.69 25.18 -24.67
CA ALA A 644 -26.86 26.18 -25.31
C ALA A 644 -25.59 26.50 -24.49
N ASP A 645 -25.70 26.51 -23.17
CA ASP A 645 -24.55 26.76 -22.28
C ASP A 645 -23.53 25.61 -22.32
N ALA A 646 -24.01 24.37 -22.43
CA ALA A 646 -23.14 23.23 -22.63
C ALA A 646 -22.38 23.31 -23.97
N ILE A 647 -23.07 23.70 -25.05
CA ILE A 647 -22.46 23.94 -26.36
C ILE A 647 -21.46 25.10 -26.28
N GLU A 648 -21.78 26.19 -25.58
CA GLU A 648 -20.87 27.33 -25.43
C GLU A 648 -19.61 26.97 -24.65
N SER A 649 -19.70 26.08 -23.66
CA SER A 649 -18.51 25.56 -22.99
C SER A 649 -17.57 24.80 -23.95
N ALA A 650 -18.12 24.05 -24.91
CA ALA A 650 -17.33 23.41 -25.96
C ALA A 650 -16.68 24.42 -26.91
N LYS A 651 -17.43 25.47 -27.29
CA LYS A 651 -16.87 26.58 -28.11
C LYS A 651 -15.78 27.33 -27.36
N LEU A 652 -15.87 27.49 -26.07
CA LEU A 652 -14.82 28.08 -25.22
C LEU A 652 -13.55 27.23 -25.27
N VAL A 653 -13.64 25.92 -25.18
CA VAL A 653 -12.52 24.99 -25.39
C VAL A 653 -11.96 25.13 -26.80
N ALA A 654 -12.80 25.17 -27.80
CA ALA A 654 -12.37 25.31 -29.21
C ALA A 654 -11.59 26.63 -29.45
N ARG A 655 -12.12 27.73 -28.94
CA ARG A 655 -11.43 29.04 -29.01
C ARG A 655 -10.06 29.00 -28.31
N ALA A 656 -9.99 28.40 -27.14
CA ALA A 656 -8.73 28.31 -26.38
C ALA A 656 -7.66 27.43 -27.06
N THR A 657 -8.10 26.52 -27.91
CA THR A 657 -7.22 25.58 -28.64
C THR A 657 -6.97 26.04 -30.10
N GLY A 658 -7.64 27.10 -30.57
CA GLY A 658 -7.54 27.59 -31.95
C GLY A 658 -8.16 26.65 -32.98
N VAL A 659 -9.20 25.90 -32.58
CA VAL A 659 -9.88 24.90 -33.40
C VAL A 659 -11.27 25.43 -33.81
N SER A 660 -11.66 25.21 -35.05
CA SER A 660 -13.01 25.52 -35.52
C SER A 660 -13.95 24.37 -35.21
N LEU A 661 -14.99 24.65 -34.44
CA LEU A 661 -15.99 23.66 -34.02
C LEU A 661 -17.30 23.89 -34.76
N THR A 662 -17.83 22.86 -35.41
CA THR A 662 -19.18 22.82 -35.95
C THR A 662 -20.10 22.00 -35.03
N VAL A 663 -21.40 22.30 -35.09
CA VAL A 663 -22.41 21.74 -34.21
C VAL A 663 -23.55 21.19 -35.03
N GLU A 664 -23.87 19.90 -34.80
CA GLU A 664 -24.98 19.24 -35.47
C GLU A 664 -25.94 18.61 -34.44
N ASN A 665 -27.20 18.47 -34.79
CA ASN A 665 -28.16 17.73 -33.94
C ASN A 665 -27.75 16.27 -33.86
N ALA A 666 -27.85 15.70 -32.66
CA ALA A 666 -27.52 14.30 -32.43
C ALA A 666 -28.47 13.64 -31.42
N GLU A 667 -28.56 12.33 -31.51
CA GLU A 667 -29.14 11.48 -30.48
C GLU A 667 -28.03 10.60 -29.88
N TYR A 668 -27.63 10.91 -28.68
CA TYR A 668 -26.49 10.22 -27.99
C TYR A 668 -26.71 10.21 -26.47
N LEU A 669 -27.04 9.07 -25.89
CA LEU A 669 -27.18 8.94 -24.44
C LEU A 669 -25.80 9.24 -23.74
N PRO A 670 -25.81 9.89 -22.59
CA PRO A 670 -26.93 10.20 -21.70
C PRO A 670 -27.65 11.51 -21.96
N TRP A 671 -27.46 12.15 -23.13
CA TRP A 671 -28.15 13.41 -23.47
C TRP A 671 -29.56 13.20 -23.98
N HIS A 672 -30.34 14.26 -23.87
CA HIS A 672 -31.75 14.30 -24.36
C HIS A 672 -31.78 14.29 -25.89
N PRO A 673 -32.52 13.42 -26.56
CA PRO A 673 -32.49 13.27 -28.04
C PRO A 673 -32.81 14.55 -28.81
N GLY A 674 -33.69 15.41 -28.28
CA GLY A 674 -34.04 16.68 -28.92
C GLY A 674 -33.20 17.89 -28.45
N ARG A 675 -32.22 17.70 -27.58
CA ARG A 675 -31.37 18.76 -27.00
C ARG A 675 -29.91 18.32 -26.84
N CYS A 676 -29.44 17.48 -27.73
CA CYS A 676 -28.10 16.99 -27.85
C CYS A 676 -27.48 17.48 -29.16
N ALA A 677 -26.27 17.91 -29.06
CA ALA A 677 -25.41 18.29 -30.18
C ALA A 677 -24.19 17.38 -30.28
N ALA A 678 -23.89 16.89 -31.46
CA ALA A 678 -22.54 16.43 -31.81
C ALA A 678 -21.64 17.63 -32.06
N LEU A 679 -20.43 17.53 -31.59
CA LEU A 679 -19.36 18.52 -31.73
C LEU A 679 -18.35 17.98 -32.73
N LEU A 680 -18.14 18.68 -33.83
CA LEU A 680 -17.32 18.20 -34.92
C LEU A 680 -16.15 19.15 -35.20
N VAL A 681 -15.02 18.56 -35.56
CA VAL A 681 -13.85 19.23 -36.09
C VAL A 681 -13.50 18.59 -37.43
N ASP A 682 -13.44 19.36 -38.50
CA ASP A 682 -13.20 18.85 -39.86
C ASP A 682 -14.11 17.68 -40.27
N GLY A 683 -15.38 17.73 -39.85
CA GLY A 683 -16.38 16.70 -40.13
C GLY A 683 -16.29 15.43 -39.25
N VAL A 684 -15.35 15.39 -38.29
CA VAL A 684 -15.18 14.27 -37.36
C VAL A 684 -15.80 14.64 -36.01
N VAL A 685 -16.66 13.75 -35.47
CA VAL A 685 -17.26 13.93 -34.14
C VAL A 685 -16.17 13.78 -33.08
N VAL A 686 -15.98 14.81 -32.27
CA VAL A 686 -14.99 14.85 -31.18
C VAL A 686 -15.65 14.88 -29.80
N GLY A 687 -16.96 15.01 -29.70
CA GLY A 687 -17.69 15.02 -28.44
C GLY A 687 -19.16 15.33 -28.59
N HIS A 688 -19.82 15.50 -27.46
CA HIS A 688 -21.24 15.83 -27.39
C HIS A 688 -21.50 16.86 -26.29
N ALA A 689 -22.55 17.68 -26.50
CA ALA A 689 -23.00 18.66 -25.52
C ALA A 689 -24.52 18.78 -25.53
N GLY A 690 -25.13 19.07 -24.39
CA GLY A 690 -26.53 19.27 -24.31
C GLY A 690 -27.15 19.09 -22.93
N GLU A 691 -28.47 19.01 -22.86
CA GLU A 691 -29.24 18.70 -21.66
C GLU A 691 -29.23 17.16 -21.47
N LEU A 692 -29.12 16.67 -20.24
CA LEU A 692 -29.16 15.24 -19.95
C LEU A 692 -30.58 14.69 -20.10
N HIS A 693 -30.68 13.41 -20.45
CA HIS A 693 -31.95 12.72 -20.60
C HIS A 693 -32.73 12.72 -19.28
N PRO A 694 -34.00 13.06 -19.24
CA PRO A 694 -34.82 13.15 -18.02
C PRO A 694 -34.77 11.90 -17.14
N GLN A 695 -34.80 10.71 -17.75
CA GLN A 695 -34.71 9.44 -17.02
C GLN A 695 -33.31 9.26 -16.35
N VAL A 696 -32.25 9.72 -16.98
CA VAL A 696 -30.89 9.67 -16.39
C VAL A 696 -30.81 10.64 -15.20
N VAL A 697 -31.35 11.85 -15.39
CA VAL A 697 -31.43 12.87 -14.33
C VAL A 697 -32.21 12.34 -13.13
N GLU A 698 -33.34 11.68 -13.35
CA GLU A 698 -34.18 11.11 -12.29
C GLU A 698 -33.47 9.96 -11.56
N ARG A 699 -32.89 9.00 -12.29
CA ARG A 699 -32.19 7.84 -11.73
C ARG A 699 -30.96 8.23 -10.90
N LEU A 700 -30.27 9.30 -11.28
CA LEU A 700 -29.10 9.83 -10.59
C LEU A 700 -29.44 10.86 -9.50
N GLY A 701 -30.71 11.21 -9.31
CA GLY A 701 -31.13 12.21 -8.33
C GLY A 701 -30.61 13.62 -8.62
N LEU A 702 -30.38 13.96 -9.89
CA LEU A 702 -29.88 15.25 -10.31
C LEU A 702 -30.99 16.30 -10.44
N PRO A 703 -30.66 17.60 -10.35
CA PRO A 703 -31.60 18.64 -10.67
C PRO A 703 -32.09 18.54 -12.12
N LYS A 704 -33.35 18.90 -12.34
CA LYS A 704 -33.93 18.97 -13.70
C LYS A 704 -33.07 19.89 -14.56
N ARG A 705 -32.99 19.57 -15.85
CA ARG A 705 -32.27 20.36 -16.86
C ARG A 705 -30.76 20.45 -16.59
N THR A 706 -30.16 19.50 -15.86
CA THR A 706 -28.71 19.39 -15.79
C THR A 706 -28.15 19.22 -17.20
N CYS A 707 -27.17 20.06 -17.54
CA CYS A 707 -26.51 20.08 -18.84
C CYS A 707 -25.07 19.59 -18.72
N ALA A 708 -24.57 18.92 -19.74
CA ALA A 708 -23.20 18.42 -19.78
C ALA A 708 -22.56 18.56 -21.16
N MET A 709 -21.25 18.68 -21.19
CA MET A 709 -20.43 18.57 -22.38
C MET A 709 -19.29 17.62 -22.08
N GLU A 710 -18.93 16.76 -23.02
CA GLU A 710 -17.69 16.00 -23.00
C GLU A 710 -17.06 16.01 -24.38
N LEU A 711 -15.73 16.23 -24.43
CA LEU A 711 -14.96 16.39 -25.63
C LEU A 711 -13.63 15.66 -25.52
N ASN A 712 -13.28 14.90 -26.55
CA ASN A 712 -11.99 14.24 -26.69
C ASN A 712 -10.94 15.24 -27.14
N VAL A 713 -10.14 15.75 -26.19
CA VAL A 713 -9.06 16.71 -26.44
C VAL A 713 -7.96 16.11 -27.31
N SER A 714 -7.70 14.80 -27.16
CA SER A 714 -6.65 14.13 -27.95
C SER A 714 -6.99 14.05 -29.44
N ALA A 715 -8.27 14.10 -29.80
CA ALA A 715 -8.74 14.11 -31.19
C ALA A 715 -8.64 15.50 -31.84
N LEU A 716 -8.44 16.56 -31.05
CA LEU A 716 -8.30 17.91 -31.59
C LEU A 716 -6.91 18.08 -32.24
N PRO A 717 -6.80 18.79 -33.38
CA PRO A 717 -5.50 19.14 -33.95
C PRO A 717 -4.68 20.01 -32.99
N LEU A 718 -3.37 19.79 -32.97
CA LEU A 718 -2.43 20.62 -32.21
C LEU A 718 -2.08 21.88 -32.98
N THR A 719 -2.65 22.99 -32.58
CA THR A 719 -2.30 24.31 -33.12
C THR A 719 -1.14 24.89 -32.31
N GLN A 720 0.00 25.13 -32.94
CA GLN A 720 1.17 25.69 -32.25
C GLN A 720 1.07 27.21 -32.08
N VAL A 721 0.47 27.86 -33.04
CA VAL A 721 0.26 29.30 -33.05
C VAL A 721 -1.20 29.57 -33.39
N LEU A 722 -1.88 30.31 -32.52
CA LEU A 722 -3.26 30.74 -32.81
C LEU A 722 -3.21 31.68 -34.02
N PRO A 723 -4.09 31.52 -35.03
CA PRO A 723 -4.15 32.44 -36.17
C PRO A 723 -4.51 33.82 -35.66
N ALA A 724 -3.80 34.81 -36.15
CA ALA A 724 -4.13 36.19 -35.85
C ALA A 724 -5.45 36.59 -36.55
N PRO A 725 -6.29 37.39 -35.93
CA PRO A 725 -7.49 37.90 -36.60
C PRO A 725 -7.09 38.79 -37.80
N VAL A 726 -7.81 38.67 -38.89
CA VAL A 726 -7.66 39.56 -40.02
C VAL A 726 -8.30 40.90 -39.63
N LEU A 727 -7.47 41.91 -39.50
CA LEU A 727 -7.94 43.25 -39.14
C LEU A 727 -7.94 44.14 -40.39
N SER A 728 -9.05 44.79 -40.61
CA SER A 728 -9.17 45.87 -41.64
C SER A 728 -9.18 47.23 -40.96
N ALA A 729 -8.52 48.18 -41.57
CA ALA A 729 -8.55 49.59 -41.15
C ALA A 729 -9.84 50.33 -41.58
N PHE A 730 -10.71 49.69 -42.35
CA PHE A 730 -11.92 50.28 -42.88
C PHE A 730 -13.12 50.00 -42.00
N PRO A 731 -14.12 50.89 -41.92
CA PRO A 731 -15.30 50.72 -41.11
C PRO A 731 -16.17 49.57 -41.67
N ALA A 732 -16.80 48.84 -40.73
CA ALA A 732 -17.78 47.78 -41.08
C ALA A 732 -19.15 48.40 -41.41
N VAL A 733 -19.86 47.74 -42.32
CA VAL A 733 -21.30 47.94 -42.56
C VAL A 733 -22.10 46.83 -41.89
N LYS A 734 -23.09 47.20 -41.13
CA LYS A 734 -23.95 46.23 -40.44
C LYS A 734 -25.33 46.18 -41.10
N GLN A 735 -25.83 45.00 -41.36
CA GLN A 735 -27.17 44.76 -41.88
C GLN A 735 -27.82 43.62 -41.14
N ASP A 736 -29.15 43.61 -41.03
CA ASP A 736 -29.89 42.51 -40.43
C ASP A 736 -30.52 41.69 -41.52
N LEU A 737 -30.64 40.38 -41.27
CA LEU A 737 -31.33 39.42 -42.15
C LEU A 737 -32.26 38.55 -41.29
N ALA A 738 -33.54 38.71 -41.42
CA ALA A 738 -34.54 37.86 -40.76
C ALA A 738 -35.13 36.86 -41.79
N LEU A 739 -34.94 35.58 -41.50
CA LEU A 739 -35.42 34.48 -42.35
C LEU A 739 -36.46 33.67 -41.62
N VAL A 740 -37.58 33.42 -42.27
CA VAL A 740 -38.60 32.46 -41.82
C VAL A 740 -38.22 31.11 -42.43
N VAL A 741 -38.04 30.13 -41.56
CA VAL A 741 -37.59 28.76 -41.91
C VAL A 741 -38.47 27.73 -41.24
N PRO A 742 -38.55 26.48 -41.76
CA PRO A 742 -39.21 25.37 -41.03
C PRO A 742 -38.68 25.19 -39.63
N GLU A 743 -39.55 24.78 -38.69
CA GLU A 743 -39.17 24.66 -37.26
C GLU A 743 -38.05 23.63 -37.01
N ASP A 744 -37.95 22.58 -37.82
CA ASP A 744 -36.95 21.52 -37.75
C ASP A 744 -35.58 21.91 -38.30
N VAL A 745 -35.43 23.03 -39.04
CA VAL A 745 -34.14 23.50 -39.58
C VAL A 745 -33.33 24.12 -38.46
N PRO A 746 -32.14 23.60 -38.16
CA PRO A 746 -31.28 24.17 -37.13
C PRO A 746 -30.77 25.56 -37.46
N ALA A 747 -30.72 26.49 -36.49
CA ALA A 747 -30.25 27.85 -36.69
C ALA A 747 -28.77 27.90 -37.19
N GLU A 748 -27.95 26.98 -36.76
CA GLU A 748 -26.55 26.89 -37.21
C GLU A 748 -26.46 26.51 -38.69
N THR A 749 -27.31 25.59 -39.16
CA THR A 749 -27.38 25.23 -40.59
C THR A 749 -27.76 26.45 -41.44
N VAL A 750 -28.69 27.26 -40.94
CA VAL A 750 -29.06 28.55 -41.61
C VAL A 750 -27.90 29.53 -41.58
N ARG A 751 -27.23 29.67 -40.43
CA ARG A 751 -26.06 30.55 -40.28
C ARG A 751 -24.92 30.15 -41.25
N GLN A 752 -24.58 28.87 -41.35
CA GLN A 752 -23.59 28.37 -42.30
C GLN A 752 -24.02 28.62 -43.78
N THR A 753 -25.27 28.52 -44.06
CA THR A 753 -25.82 28.84 -45.40
C THR A 753 -25.69 30.34 -45.71
N ILE A 754 -25.93 31.21 -44.72
CA ILE A 754 -25.74 32.64 -44.85
C ILE A 754 -24.26 32.97 -45.11
N ILE A 755 -23.35 32.35 -44.38
CA ILE A 755 -21.91 32.53 -44.60
C ILE A 755 -21.50 32.10 -46.01
N ALA A 756 -21.98 30.92 -46.45
CA ALA A 756 -21.68 30.41 -47.79
C ALA A 756 -22.23 31.29 -48.92
N GLY A 757 -23.41 31.91 -48.72
CA GLY A 757 -24.05 32.77 -49.70
C GLY A 757 -23.62 34.23 -49.64
N GLY A 758 -23.10 34.70 -48.47
CA GLY A 758 -22.83 36.12 -48.21
C GLY A 758 -21.54 36.67 -48.90
N GLY A 759 -20.69 35.78 -49.43
CA GLY A 759 -19.44 36.11 -50.15
C GLY A 759 -18.33 36.61 -49.25
N ASP A 760 -17.19 36.94 -49.86
CA ASP A 760 -15.92 37.24 -49.19
C ASP A 760 -15.92 38.55 -48.33
N LEU A 761 -16.90 39.38 -48.53
CA LEU A 761 -17.07 40.63 -47.75
C LEU A 761 -17.82 40.43 -46.44
N LEU A 762 -18.49 39.29 -46.25
CA LEU A 762 -19.18 38.98 -45.04
C LEU A 762 -18.21 38.50 -43.96
N GLU A 763 -17.96 39.38 -42.96
CA GLU A 763 -17.01 39.15 -41.89
C GLU A 763 -17.58 38.28 -40.75
N THR A 764 -18.80 38.59 -40.26
CA THR A 764 -19.49 37.82 -39.19
C THR A 764 -20.98 37.70 -39.44
N VAL A 765 -21.53 36.60 -38.92
CA VAL A 765 -22.97 36.28 -38.86
C VAL A 765 -23.32 35.83 -37.48
N GLU A 766 -24.14 36.61 -36.78
CA GLU A 766 -24.57 36.31 -35.40
C GLU A 766 -26.11 36.21 -35.32
N LEU A 767 -26.61 35.12 -34.76
CA LEU A 767 -28.04 34.99 -34.44
C LEU A 767 -28.35 35.83 -33.21
N PHE A 768 -29.27 36.79 -33.29
CA PHE A 768 -29.65 37.61 -32.16
C PHE A 768 -31.12 37.48 -31.74
N ASP A 769 -32.01 36.90 -32.59
CA ASP A 769 -33.40 36.66 -32.23
C ASP A 769 -33.95 35.39 -32.86
N VAL A 770 -34.83 34.70 -32.12
CA VAL A 770 -35.62 33.54 -32.58
C VAL A 770 -37.05 33.77 -32.21
N TYR A 771 -37.84 34.17 -33.22
CA TYR A 771 -39.26 34.53 -33.00
C TYR A 771 -40.20 33.46 -33.51
N ARG A 772 -41.17 33.18 -32.68
CA ARG A 772 -42.30 32.26 -32.97
C ARG A 772 -43.60 32.95 -32.61
N SER A 773 -44.55 32.88 -33.49
CA SER A 773 -45.94 33.35 -33.23
C SER A 773 -46.95 32.64 -34.08
N ALA A 774 -48.20 32.61 -33.61
CA ALA A 774 -49.31 32.04 -34.38
C ALA A 774 -49.52 32.75 -35.74
N GLY A 775 -49.04 33.99 -35.87
CA GLY A 775 -49.14 34.74 -37.14
C GLY A 775 -48.10 34.34 -38.19
N LEU A 776 -47.04 33.64 -37.80
CA LEU A 776 -46.05 33.08 -38.74
C LEU A 776 -46.44 31.68 -39.25
N GLY A 777 -47.26 30.95 -38.55
CA GLY A 777 -47.57 29.55 -38.79
C GLY A 777 -47.05 28.65 -37.65
N ALA A 778 -47.65 27.45 -37.55
CA ALA A 778 -47.36 26.51 -36.45
C ALA A 778 -46.01 25.78 -36.61
N ASP A 779 -45.54 25.58 -37.85
CA ASP A 779 -44.38 24.74 -38.18
C ASP A 779 -43.19 25.54 -38.70
N VAL A 780 -43.13 26.84 -38.38
CA VAL A 780 -42.07 27.76 -38.82
C VAL A 780 -41.60 28.66 -37.70
N LYS A 781 -40.35 29.09 -37.79
CA LYS A 781 -39.73 30.07 -36.92
C LYS A 781 -39.03 31.17 -37.74
N SER A 782 -38.94 32.38 -37.22
CA SER A 782 -38.12 33.44 -37.78
C SER A 782 -36.79 33.50 -37.02
N LEU A 783 -35.69 33.44 -37.77
CA LEU A 783 -34.32 33.57 -37.26
C LEU A 783 -33.77 34.92 -37.73
N ALA A 784 -33.39 35.79 -36.85
CA ALA A 784 -32.80 37.10 -37.20
C ALA A 784 -31.28 37.11 -36.93
N PHE A 785 -30.51 37.39 -37.95
CA PHE A 785 -29.07 37.42 -37.95
C PHE A 785 -28.53 38.82 -38.16
N ALA A 786 -27.57 39.25 -37.36
CA ALA A 786 -26.75 40.43 -37.58
C ALA A 786 -25.60 40.06 -38.52
N LEU A 787 -25.49 40.71 -39.61
CA LEU A 787 -24.43 40.56 -40.62
C LEU A 787 -23.48 41.73 -40.55
N VAL A 788 -22.21 41.43 -40.51
CA VAL A 788 -21.16 42.46 -40.56
C VAL A 788 -20.37 42.25 -41.85
N PHE A 789 -20.35 43.26 -42.69
CA PHE A 789 -19.61 43.28 -43.94
C PHE A 789 -18.42 44.23 -43.83
N ARG A 790 -17.27 43.80 -44.33
CA ARG A 790 -16.04 44.61 -44.34
C ARG A 790 -15.13 44.21 -45.50
N ALA A 791 -14.52 45.20 -46.14
CA ALA A 791 -13.48 44.94 -47.13
C ALA A 791 -12.08 45.22 -46.55
N PRO A 792 -11.03 44.54 -46.99
CA PRO A 792 -9.67 44.73 -46.53
C PRO A 792 -9.04 46.03 -47.07
N ASP A 793 -9.55 46.56 -48.16
CA ASP A 793 -8.92 47.58 -49.00
C ASP A 793 -9.73 48.87 -49.19
N ARG A 794 -11.00 48.97 -48.78
CA ARG A 794 -11.89 50.08 -48.91
C ARG A 794 -13.06 50.10 -47.95
N THR A 795 -13.76 51.21 -47.89
CA THR A 795 -15.07 51.35 -47.25
C THR A 795 -16.12 50.81 -48.18
N LEU A 796 -17.03 49.99 -47.65
CA LEU A 796 -18.17 49.42 -48.40
C LEU A 796 -19.35 50.37 -48.39
N THR A 797 -20.18 50.30 -49.45
CA THR A 797 -21.50 50.92 -49.44
C THR A 797 -22.57 49.95 -48.98
N ASP A 798 -23.73 50.49 -48.59
CA ASP A 798 -24.88 49.68 -48.21
C ASP A 798 -25.41 48.77 -49.35
N GLU A 799 -25.31 49.29 -50.61
CA GLU A 799 -25.71 48.55 -51.80
C GLU A 799 -24.78 47.35 -52.05
N GLU A 800 -23.49 47.51 -51.92
CA GLU A 800 -22.51 46.40 -52.04
C GLU A 800 -22.79 45.29 -51.02
N CYS A 801 -23.07 45.66 -49.77
CA CYS A 801 -23.41 44.71 -48.69
C CYS A 801 -24.76 44.03 -48.94
N SER A 802 -25.72 44.75 -49.47
CA SER A 802 -27.06 44.19 -49.77
C SER A 802 -26.99 43.08 -50.81
N VAL A 803 -26.02 43.14 -51.76
CA VAL A 803 -25.81 42.05 -52.74
C VAL A 803 -25.49 40.73 -52.02
N GLY A 804 -24.56 40.73 -51.09
CA GLY A 804 -24.20 39.56 -50.28
C GLY A 804 -25.34 39.08 -49.41
N ARG A 805 -26.07 40.03 -48.76
CA ARG A 805 -27.21 39.71 -47.94
C ARG A 805 -28.35 39.05 -48.74
N LEU A 806 -28.66 39.54 -49.94
CA LEU A 806 -29.68 38.98 -50.82
C LEU A 806 -29.27 37.62 -51.37
N ALA A 807 -27.99 37.45 -51.77
CA ALA A 807 -27.47 36.18 -52.23
C ALA A 807 -27.52 35.11 -51.11
N ALA A 808 -27.24 35.49 -49.88
CA ALA A 808 -27.39 34.63 -48.72
C ALA A 808 -28.85 34.22 -48.48
N ALA A 809 -29.78 35.16 -48.64
CA ALA A 809 -31.18 34.88 -48.52
C ALA A 809 -31.72 33.95 -49.66
N GLU A 810 -31.24 34.15 -50.88
CA GLU A 810 -31.60 33.30 -52.05
C GLU A 810 -31.09 31.84 -51.81
N LEU A 811 -29.87 31.70 -51.36
CA LEU A 811 -29.30 30.37 -51.06
C LEU A 811 -30.07 29.69 -49.91
N ALA A 812 -30.51 30.43 -48.90
CA ALA A 812 -31.35 29.92 -47.85
C ALA A 812 -32.75 29.53 -48.35
N ALA A 813 -33.31 30.30 -49.27
CA ALA A 813 -34.56 29.99 -49.91
C ALA A 813 -34.47 28.70 -50.76
N GLU A 814 -33.39 28.49 -51.47
CA GLU A 814 -33.15 27.31 -52.29
C GLU A 814 -33.01 26.05 -51.37
N ARG A 815 -32.27 26.18 -50.28
CA ARG A 815 -31.94 25.02 -49.41
C ARG A 815 -33.11 24.63 -48.49
N PHE A 816 -33.84 25.58 -47.94
CA PHE A 816 -34.79 25.38 -46.86
C PHE A 816 -36.20 25.88 -47.17
N GLY A 817 -36.40 26.47 -48.37
CA GLY A 817 -37.67 27.16 -48.64
C GLY A 817 -37.82 28.44 -47.76
N ALA A 818 -36.73 28.98 -47.29
CA ALA A 818 -36.72 30.17 -46.42
C ALA A 818 -37.22 31.43 -47.17
N HIS A 819 -37.87 32.33 -46.47
CA HIS A 819 -38.24 33.66 -47.03
C HIS A 819 -37.90 34.75 -46.04
N MET A 820 -37.51 35.89 -46.58
CA MET A 820 -37.22 37.07 -45.77
C MET A 820 -38.50 37.56 -45.07
N ARG A 821 -38.37 37.84 -43.79
CA ARG A 821 -39.45 38.51 -43.06
C ARG A 821 -39.30 40.01 -43.33
N ALA A 822 -40.43 40.60 -43.78
CA ALA A 822 -40.52 42.06 -44.07
C ALA A 822 -40.38 42.88 -42.77
#